data_3334574a98e098942610e0e09ac01101
#
_entry.id   3334574a98e098942610e0e09ac01101
#
_cell.length_a   1.000
_cell.length_b   1.000
_cell.length_c   1.000
_cell.angle_alpha   90.00
_cell.angle_beta   90.00
_cell.angle_gamma   90.00
#
_symmetry.space_group_name_H-M   'P 1'
#
loop_
_entity.id
_entity.type
_entity.pdbx_description
1 polymer ?
#
loop_
_entity_poly.entity_id
_entity_poly.type
_entity_poly.pdbx_seq_one_letter_code
_entity_poly.pdbx_strand_id
1 'polypeptide(L)'
;MSAAIAVVGLAVSVSPATAADSQGRSSERDLKDAGEGQFEVLEAADQYAEARTAPADMVDAGAFSAAYAVYKSLPVTPGSWTEKTTVPYNSDDPRYRDPVWSNSGGGAQHVAGRMTALAVDGTTLYAGAADGGVWKKDDTGPWHPLTDDSPTLSIGALAVGPSHGLWVGTGEANTNSDSYAGVGVLFSGDGGANFSRVGGDELNNHTVGRLVYDNGFILAATSRGLFRHSATAVTGAWTPVLAAGVGLPSTCSQSGGIEGAAFVSDVAVKPGSGGNVVDAVVGWRAGSNCNGFFQSSNGGQTFAPLAVGGAINDKDLGRVTIAWSANGAKVYALVQSASMFNQLKTDFGGTELQGVYAANGSFAGPWNKIAEWRNLQNSGSALGNTSKGYHPGVQAWYNQFLAVDPVNANHVFLGLEEVFETTNGGGTWHAAGQYWNFGLPCSSGGLDNCPPTTHPDQHAVAFGNGRVYVGDDGGVYTRALNSTSNFTHLNDGLNTLQYYYADAGPVSGSDALWGGLQDNGESLLSPGAATMVSPFGGDGGDTFVDHTNGNHAVVEYVDLDMALTTNGGVSNGTPGSNSFREISPSCFAFTYVPNPCDAGARFIAPFEPDAMNPAHWYAGGQFVWDNQSKGWDTTCSATACDWKIAGDTGAGHSTTQVAGSNGTWYAAWCGPCNSAGFARGILTNYGGTVHQLSLPAPAFPNRFIQGLVVEPNHPEHVYAVFNGFSRRWTATFSAGEGHVFESKDGGVTWKDISGNLPDAPADDLVVVNGNLVLASDIGVMISADNGVSWKRLGSNLPNASVNDLQLSPDGSYILAATHGRGLWTIPTP
;
A
#
# COMPACT_ATOMS: atom_id res chain seq x y z
N MET A 1 48.04 -35.87 29.90
CA MET A 1 46.74 -36.31 29.34
C MET A 1 45.93 -35.05 29.12
N SER A 2 46.03 -34.52 27.91
CA SER A 2 45.34 -33.31 27.50
C SER A 2 44.05 -33.72 26.80
N ALA A 3 42.91 -33.26 27.28
CA ALA A 3 41.64 -33.43 26.59
C ALA A 3 41.41 -32.20 25.71
N ALA A 4 41.37 -32.44 24.41
CA ALA A 4 41.00 -31.44 23.44
C ALA A 4 39.49 -31.35 23.34
N ILE A 5 38.95 -30.15 23.59
CA ILE A 5 37.55 -29.83 23.35
C ILE A 5 37.42 -29.39 21.91
N ALA A 6 36.76 -30.21 21.08
CA ALA A 6 36.38 -29.82 19.72
C ALA A 6 35.17 -28.88 19.75
N VAL A 7 35.40 -27.64 19.39
CA VAL A 7 34.33 -26.67 19.08
C VAL A 7 33.83 -27.00 17.69
N VAL A 8 32.63 -27.56 17.59
CA VAL A 8 31.91 -27.69 16.32
C VAL A 8 31.28 -26.31 16.03
N GLY A 9 31.93 -25.55 15.17
CA GLY A 9 31.34 -24.36 14.57
C GLY A 9 30.27 -24.78 13.58
N LEU A 10 28.98 -24.52 13.87
CA LEU A 10 27.96 -24.46 12.84
C LEU A 10 28.25 -23.21 11.99
N ALA A 11 28.87 -23.44 10.86
CA ALA A 11 28.84 -22.46 9.79
C ALA A 11 27.41 -22.44 9.22
N VAL A 12 26.62 -21.47 9.63
CA VAL A 12 25.43 -21.07 8.87
C VAL A 12 26.01 -20.50 7.56
N SER A 13 25.97 -21.28 6.51
CA SER A 13 26.19 -20.78 5.16
C SER A 13 25.00 -19.93 4.81
N VAL A 14 25.13 -18.62 4.96
CA VAL A 14 24.33 -17.67 4.21
C VAL A 14 24.73 -17.93 2.76
N SER A 15 23.88 -18.62 2.03
CA SER A 15 23.99 -18.68 0.57
C SER A 15 23.81 -17.23 0.10
N PRO A 16 24.73 -16.71 -0.73
CA PRO A 16 24.43 -15.50 -1.46
C PRO A 16 23.13 -15.77 -2.23
N ALA A 17 22.24 -14.80 -2.29
CA ALA A 17 21.17 -14.81 -3.26
C ALA A 17 21.87 -14.95 -4.63
N THR A 18 21.96 -16.16 -5.07
CA THR A 18 22.58 -16.47 -6.34
C THR A 18 21.54 -16.29 -7.40
N ALA A 19 21.95 -15.81 -8.54
CA ALA A 19 21.32 -15.79 -9.84
C ALA A 19 20.51 -17.06 -10.25
N ALA A 20 19.89 -17.75 -9.29
CA ALA A 20 19.02 -18.88 -9.51
C ALA A 20 17.58 -18.45 -9.78
N ASP A 21 17.26 -17.18 -9.57
CA ASP A 21 15.89 -16.69 -9.76
C ASP A 21 15.60 -16.09 -11.13
N SER A 22 16.59 -15.95 -12.00
CA SER A 22 16.33 -15.57 -13.38
C SER A 22 15.43 -16.56 -14.16
N GLN A 23 15.27 -17.80 -13.67
CA GLN A 23 14.32 -18.76 -14.25
C GLN A 23 12.92 -18.69 -13.60
N GLY A 24 12.81 -18.21 -12.36
CA GLY A 24 11.54 -17.95 -11.70
C GLY A 24 10.90 -16.68 -12.26
N ARG A 25 11.68 -15.64 -12.42
CA ARG A 25 11.22 -14.31 -12.87
C ARG A 25 11.08 -14.14 -14.39
N SER A 26 11.60 -15.05 -15.23
CA SER A 26 11.13 -15.14 -16.63
C SER A 26 9.64 -15.49 -16.72
N SER A 27 9.04 -15.93 -15.61
CA SER A 27 7.60 -16.10 -15.46
C SER A 27 6.89 -14.79 -15.06
N GLU A 28 7.54 -13.78 -14.50
CA GLU A 28 6.94 -12.45 -14.24
C GLU A 28 6.55 -11.72 -15.53
N ARG A 29 7.30 -11.93 -16.61
CA ARG A 29 6.89 -11.49 -17.96
C ARG A 29 5.44 -11.86 -18.30
N ASP A 30 5.08 -13.01 -17.90
CA ASP A 30 3.78 -13.55 -18.08
C ASP A 30 2.82 -13.03 -16.98
N LEU A 31 3.24 -12.42 -15.87
CA LEU A 31 2.43 -11.93 -14.75
C LEU A 31 1.71 -10.63 -15.07
N LYS A 32 2.26 -9.75 -15.90
CA LYS A 32 1.50 -8.65 -16.47
C LYS A 32 0.28 -9.15 -17.26
N ASP A 33 0.42 -10.30 -17.89
CA ASP A 33 -0.69 -10.97 -18.55
C ASP A 33 -1.66 -11.67 -17.57
N ALA A 34 -1.36 -11.69 -16.27
CA ALA A 34 -2.08 -12.44 -15.25
C ALA A 34 -2.36 -11.70 -13.95
N GLY A 35 -1.94 -10.42 -13.85
CA GLY A 35 -2.06 -9.62 -12.63
C GLY A 35 -0.88 -9.80 -11.67
N GLU A 36 -0.89 -9.03 -10.60
CA GLU A 36 0.17 -8.94 -9.61
C GLU A 36 0.55 -10.27 -9.00
N GLY A 37 1.85 -10.48 -8.85
CA GLY A 37 2.38 -11.61 -8.11
C GLY A 37 2.14 -11.47 -6.62
N GLN A 38 1.93 -12.58 -5.92
CA GLN A 38 1.74 -12.60 -4.47
C GLN A 38 2.88 -11.93 -3.67
N PHE A 39 4.04 -11.71 -4.29
CA PHE A 39 5.21 -11.10 -3.65
C PHE A 39 5.29 -9.61 -3.87
N GLU A 40 4.74 -9.05 -4.95
CA GLU A 40 4.76 -7.62 -5.23
C GLU A 40 4.12 -6.81 -4.09
N VAL A 41 2.97 -7.24 -3.60
CA VAL A 41 2.31 -6.64 -2.42
C VAL A 41 3.20 -6.70 -1.18
N LEU A 42 3.94 -7.79 -0.96
CA LEU A 42 4.88 -7.90 0.16
C LEU A 42 6.11 -7.00 -0.04
N GLU A 43 6.61 -6.86 -1.25
CA GLU A 43 7.76 -6.02 -1.57
C GLU A 43 7.41 -4.54 -1.44
N ALA A 44 6.25 -4.12 -1.93
CA ALA A 44 5.70 -2.78 -1.71
C ALA A 44 5.57 -2.46 -0.23
N ALA A 45 4.96 -3.38 0.53
CA ALA A 45 4.76 -3.26 1.96
C ALA A 45 6.10 -3.18 2.73
N ASP A 46 7.06 -4.02 2.37
CA ASP A 46 8.38 -4.02 3.00
C ASP A 46 9.11 -2.71 2.70
N GLN A 47 9.10 -2.20 1.47
CA GLN A 47 9.74 -0.94 1.11
C GLN A 47 9.15 0.24 1.88
N TYR A 48 7.82 0.31 1.98
CA TYR A 48 7.13 1.36 2.73
C TYR A 48 7.47 1.32 4.22
N ALA A 49 7.40 0.11 4.82
CA ALA A 49 7.68 -0.09 6.22
C ALA A 49 9.15 0.17 6.59
N GLU A 50 10.09 -0.33 5.80
CA GLU A 50 11.53 -0.18 6.02
C GLU A 50 11.96 1.28 6.09
N ALA A 51 11.49 2.11 5.18
CA ALA A 51 11.80 3.53 5.16
C ALA A 51 11.41 4.20 6.48
N ARG A 52 10.26 3.85 7.04
CA ARG A 52 9.69 4.43 8.27
C ARG A 52 10.15 3.76 9.54
N THR A 53 10.55 2.51 9.44
CA THR A 53 10.92 1.70 10.61
C THR A 53 12.42 1.50 10.79
N ALA A 54 13.25 1.48 9.76
CA ALA A 54 14.69 1.25 9.88
C ALA A 54 15.39 2.23 10.83
N PRO A 55 16.34 1.78 11.62
CA PRO A 55 17.01 0.46 11.65
C PRO A 55 16.31 -0.62 12.49
N ALA A 56 15.08 -0.50 12.84
CA ALA A 56 14.32 -1.52 13.56
C ALA A 56 13.04 -1.92 12.78
N ASP A 57 12.14 -2.72 13.40
CA ASP A 57 10.98 -3.31 12.72
C ASP A 57 9.66 -2.63 13.03
N MET A 58 9.65 -1.61 13.90
CA MET A 58 8.40 -0.98 14.33
C MET A 58 8.63 0.46 14.79
N VAL A 59 7.57 1.24 14.74
CA VAL A 59 7.48 2.60 15.26
C VAL A 59 7.01 2.57 16.73
N ASP A 60 7.52 3.48 17.57
CA ASP A 60 7.04 3.62 18.94
C ASP A 60 5.55 3.95 19.00
N ALA A 61 4.85 3.34 19.93
CA ALA A 61 3.44 3.59 20.15
C ALA A 61 3.17 5.08 20.40
N GLY A 62 2.27 5.66 19.60
CA GLY A 62 1.91 7.08 19.70
C GLY A 62 2.87 8.06 19.00
N ALA A 63 3.94 7.61 18.33
CA ALA A 63 4.88 8.48 17.64
C ALA A 63 4.19 9.38 16.60
N PHE A 64 3.32 8.83 15.76
CA PHE A 64 2.55 9.60 14.77
C PHE A 64 1.63 10.64 15.44
N SER A 65 0.89 10.25 16.49
CA SER A 65 0.02 11.18 17.20
C SER A 65 0.80 12.32 17.83
N ALA A 66 1.99 12.03 18.37
CA ALA A 66 2.87 13.03 18.96
C ALA A 66 3.44 13.98 17.89
N ALA A 67 3.91 13.44 16.77
CA ALA A 67 4.41 14.22 15.65
C ALA A 67 3.31 15.12 15.05
N TYR A 68 2.11 14.59 14.86
CA TYR A 68 0.97 15.34 14.37
C TYR A 68 0.54 16.46 15.32
N ALA A 69 0.57 16.23 16.64
CA ALA A 69 0.30 17.27 17.62
C ALA A 69 1.31 18.44 17.52
N VAL A 70 2.59 18.15 17.29
CA VAL A 70 3.61 19.18 17.05
C VAL A 70 3.33 19.89 15.72
N TYR A 71 3.07 19.17 14.64
CA TYR A 71 2.70 19.73 13.33
C TYR A 71 1.52 20.71 13.43
N LYS A 72 0.43 20.31 14.11
CA LYS A 72 -0.75 21.18 14.30
C LYS A 72 -0.44 22.44 15.11
N SER A 73 0.61 22.43 15.92
CA SER A 73 1.06 23.60 16.69
C SER A 73 1.91 24.59 15.89
N LEU A 74 2.47 24.18 14.74
CA LEU A 74 3.26 25.05 13.89
C LEU A 74 2.43 26.19 13.30
N PRO A 75 3.01 27.40 13.14
CA PRO A 75 2.37 28.47 12.39
C PRO A 75 2.06 28.04 10.95
N VAL A 76 0.97 28.57 10.40
CA VAL A 76 0.56 28.31 9.01
C VAL A 76 0.93 29.50 8.14
N THR A 77 1.54 29.25 6.98
CA THR A 77 1.76 30.32 5.99
C THR A 77 0.46 30.66 5.26
N PRO A 78 0.34 31.88 4.71
CA PRO A 78 -0.77 32.18 3.79
C PRO A 78 -0.78 31.23 2.57
N GLY A 79 -1.96 31.04 2.00
CA GLY A 79 -2.20 30.16 0.85
C GLY A 79 -3.05 28.94 1.21
N SER A 80 -3.59 28.33 0.19
CA SER A 80 -4.41 27.11 0.30
C SER A 80 -4.00 26.14 -0.78
N TRP A 81 -3.88 24.91 -0.40
CA TRP A 81 -3.75 23.79 -1.32
C TRP A 81 -5.05 23.59 -2.10
N THR A 82 -4.91 23.23 -3.36
CA THR A 82 -6.02 22.95 -4.28
C THR A 82 -5.88 21.52 -4.80
N GLU A 83 -6.90 20.73 -4.55
CA GLU A 83 -7.00 19.36 -5.05
C GLU A 83 -7.14 19.34 -6.57
N LYS A 84 -6.38 18.49 -7.25
CA LYS A 84 -6.37 18.36 -8.72
C LYS A 84 -7.12 17.12 -9.22
N THR A 85 -7.12 16.07 -8.47
CA THR A 85 -7.67 14.76 -8.81
C THR A 85 -9.16 14.63 -8.43
N THR A 86 -9.92 15.71 -8.54
CA THR A 86 -11.38 15.74 -8.26
C THR A 86 -12.24 15.18 -9.40
N VAL A 87 -11.65 14.94 -10.56
CA VAL A 87 -12.31 14.34 -11.72
C VAL A 87 -12.20 12.82 -11.67
N PRO A 88 -13.15 12.07 -12.27
CA PRO A 88 -13.07 10.61 -12.29
C PRO A 88 -11.79 10.10 -12.93
N TYR A 89 -11.27 8.98 -12.43
CA TYR A 89 -10.15 8.28 -13.03
C TYR A 89 -10.66 7.08 -13.84
N ASN A 90 -10.66 7.22 -15.17
CA ASN A 90 -11.13 6.21 -16.10
C ASN A 90 -9.97 5.27 -16.50
N SER A 91 -9.94 4.06 -15.92
CA SER A 91 -8.94 3.05 -16.26
C SER A 91 -9.24 2.30 -17.55
N ASP A 92 -10.42 2.50 -18.13
CA ASP A 92 -10.88 1.79 -19.34
C ASP A 92 -10.95 2.66 -20.61
N ASP A 93 -10.27 3.80 -20.65
CA ASP A 93 -10.32 4.69 -21.80
C ASP A 93 -9.74 4.01 -23.06
N PRO A 94 -10.53 3.87 -24.14
CA PRO A 94 -10.14 3.09 -25.32
C PRO A 94 -8.93 3.65 -26.07
N ARG A 95 -8.54 4.91 -25.83
CA ARG A 95 -7.35 5.51 -26.44
C ARG A 95 -6.04 4.94 -25.94
N TYR A 96 -6.08 4.32 -24.74
CA TYR A 96 -4.91 3.81 -24.02
C TYR A 96 -4.82 2.28 -24.00
N ARG A 97 -5.69 1.61 -24.74
CA ARG A 97 -5.65 0.16 -24.84
C ARG A 97 -4.38 -0.34 -25.51
N ASP A 98 -3.52 -0.90 -24.71
CA ASP A 98 -2.32 -1.56 -25.17
C ASP A 98 -2.08 -2.81 -24.31
N PRO A 99 -2.18 -4.02 -24.90
CA PRO A 99 -2.07 -5.25 -24.13
C PRO A 99 -0.68 -5.50 -23.54
N VAL A 100 0.31 -4.67 -23.90
CA VAL A 100 1.67 -4.76 -23.32
C VAL A 100 1.82 -3.79 -22.16
N TRP A 101 1.21 -2.59 -22.25
CA TRP A 101 1.53 -1.48 -21.36
C TRP A 101 0.35 -1.01 -20.50
N SER A 102 -0.89 -1.38 -20.81
CA SER A 102 -2.05 -0.81 -20.16
C SER A 102 -3.07 -1.86 -19.72
N ASN A 103 -3.75 -1.59 -18.60
CA ASN A 103 -4.89 -2.37 -18.13
C ASN A 103 -6.23 -1.91 -18.77
N SER A 104 -6.19 -0.88 -19.62
CA SER A 104 -7.40 -0.32 -20.25
C SER A 104 -8.11 -1.37 -21.11
N GLY A 105 -9.42 -1.48 -20.91
CA GLY A 105 -10.27 -2.50 -21.52
C GLY A 105 -10.51 -3.72 -20.63
N GLY A 106 -9.93 -3.76 -19.44
CA GLY A 106 -10.11 -4.83 -18.46
C GLY A 106 -11.48 -4.85 -17.77
N GLY A 107 -12.23 -3.75 -17.83
CA GLY A 107 -13.59 -3.65 -17.31
C GLY A 107 -13.72 -3.03 -15.92
N ALA A 108 -12.62 -2.57 -15.30
CA ALA A 108 -12.65 -1.94 -13.97
C ALA A 108 -13.32 -0.56 -13.94
N GLN A 109 -13.61 0.02 -15.10
CA GLN A 109 -14.37 1.26 -15.25
C GLN A 109 -13.60 2.49 -14.68
N HIS A 110 -14.26 3.29 -13.80
CA HIS A 110 -13.58 4.32 -13.03
C HIS A 110 -13.08 3.73 -11.72
N VAL A 111 -11.86 4.07 -11.35
CA VAL A 111 -11.19 3.56 -10.15
C VAL A 111 -10.89 4.69 -9.14
N ALA A 112 -10.59 4.29 -7.93
CA ALA A 112 -10.10 5.12 -6.83
C ALA A 112 -8.97 4.34 -6.13
N GLY A 113 -8.52 4.75 -4.93
CA GLY A 113 -7.56 3.97 -4.16
C GLY A 113 -8.23 2.90 -3.29
N ARG A 114 -7.43 2.06 -2.66
CA ARG A 114 -7.81 0.89 -1.88
C ARG A 114 -8.81 1.16 -0.77
N MET A 115 -9.89 0.36 -0.75
CA MET A 115 -10.97 0.38 0.25
C MET A 115 -10.92 -0.83 1.16
N THR A 116 -10.67 -0.60 2.44
CA THR A 116 -10.48 -1.65 3.46
C THR A 116 -11.71 -1.92 4.29
N ALA A 117 -12.68 -0.98 4.34
CA ALA A 117 -13.87 -1.13 5.16
C ALA A 117 -15.10 -0.45 4.54
N LEU A 118 -16.25 -1.10 4.66
CA LEU A 118 -17.55 -0.56 4.25
C LEU A 118 -18.58 -0.74 5.35
N ALA A 119 -19.45 0.27 5.53
CA ALA A 119 -20.61 0.18 6.41
C ALA A 119 -21.80 0.93 5.82
N VAL A 120 -23.01 0.42 6.04
CA VAL A 120 -24.26 1.06 5.58
C VAL A 120 -25.13 1.41 6.77
N ASP A 121 -25.64 2.64 6.79
CA ASP A 121 -26.60 3.14 7.77
C ASP A 121 -27.82 3.74 7.05
N GLY A 122 -28.91 3.01 7.00
CA GLY A 122 -30.08 3.41 6.23
C GLY A 122 -29.73 3.51 4.73
N THR A 123 -29.74 4.75 4.20
CA THR A 123 -29.34 5.04 2.81
C THR A 123 -27.91 5.55 2.67
N THR A 124 -27.22 5.77 3.78
CA THR A 124 -25.85 6.29 3.81
C THR A 124 -24.84 5.14 3.71
N LEU A 125 -23.88 5.25 2.81
CA LEU A 125 -22.72 4.39 2.70
C LEU A 125 -21.49 5.11 3.28
N TYR A 126 -20.79 4.44 4.17
CA TYR A 126 -19.48 4.83 4.66
C TYR A 126 -18.42 3.90 4.05
N ALA A 127 -17.32 4.49 3.60
CA ALA A 127 -16.16 3.78 3.07
C ALA A 127 -14.91 4.22 3.83
N GLY A 128 -14.08 3.26 4.23
CA GLY A 128 -12.78 3.48 4.84
C GLY A 128 -11.70 3.08 3.86
N ALA A 129 -10.82 4.01 3.53
CA ALA A 129 -9.69 3.79 2.64
C ALA A 129 -8.43 3.41 3.43
N ALA A 130 -7.52 2.70 2.80
CA ALA A 130 -6.26 2.28 3.40
C ALA A 130 -5.49 3.47 4.02
N ASP A 131 -5.26 4.53 3.23
CA ASP A 131 -4.60 5.76 3.65
C ASP A 131 -5.37 7.04 3.29
N GLY A 132 -6.62 6.91 2.84
CA GLY A 132 -7.46 8.02 2.37
C GLY A 132 -8.53 8.50 3.35
N GLY A 133 -8.58 7.93 4.57
CA GLY A 133 -9.56 8.29 5.59
C GLY A 133 -10.95 7.67 5.38
N VAL A 134 -11.92 8.20 6.13
CA VAL A 134 -13.32 7.79 6.05
C VAL A 134 -14.08 8.73 5.14
N TRP A 135 -14.88 8.15 4.25
CA TRP A 135 -15.75 8.85 3.31
C TRP A 135 -17.20 8.49 3.52
N LYS A 136 -18.09 9.43 3.23
CA LYS A 136 -19.54 9.30 3.36
C LYS A 136 -20.22 9.63 2.05
N LYS A 137 -21.21 8.82 1.67
CA LYS A 137 -22.09 9.05 0.53
C LYS A 137 -23.53 8.80 0.93
N ASP A 138 -24.36 9.83 0.82
CA ASP A 138 -25.80 9.73 1.07
C ASP A 138 -26.52 9.42 -0.24
N ASP A 139 -27.08 8.22 -0.37
CA ASP A 139 -27.84 7.73 -1.53
C ASP A 139 -27.21 8.15 -2.89
N THR A 140 -27.80 9.11 -3.58
CA THR A 140 -27.33 9.65 -4.88
C THR A 140 -26.40 10.86 -4.74
N GLY A 141 -26.08 11.29 -3.53
CA GLY A 141 -25.19 12.42 -3.25
C GLY A 141 -23.73 12.14 -3.63
N PRO A 142 -22.88 13.18 -3.61
CA PRO A 142 -21.44 13.02 -3.79
C PRO A 142 -20.81 12.34 -2.57
N TRP A 143 -19.57 11.91 -2.73
CA TRP A 143 -18.71 11.53 -1.62
C TRP A 143 -18.23 12.75 -0.84
N HIS A 144 -18.09 12.60 0.48
CA HIS A 144 -17.54 13.61 1.39
C HIS A 144 -16.52 12.99 2.32
N PRO A 145 -15.28 13.51 2.40
CA PRO A 145 -14.31 13.06 3.39
C PRO A 145 -14.72 13.51 4.79
N LEU A 146 -14.47 12.67 5.79
CA LEU A 146 -14.86 12.91 7.18
C LEU A 146 -13.67 13.08 8.14
N THR A 147 -12.50 12.61 7.78
CA THR A 147 -11.37 12.44 8.73
C THR A 147 -10.10 13.17 8.32
N ASP A 148 -10.16 14.16 7.44
CA ASP A 148 -8.98 14.87 6.88
C ASP A 148 -8.03 15.45 7.94
N ASP A 149 -8.55 15.81 9.09
CA ASP A 149 -7.81 16.33 10.24
C ASP A 149 -7.55 15.26 11.35
N SER A 150 -7.74 13.98 11.06
CA SER A 150 -7.42 12.88 11.98
C SER A 150 -5.90 12.68 12.08
N PRO A 151 -5.39 12.19 13.23
CA PRO A 151 -3.97 11.85 13.37
C PRO A 151 -3.47 10.78 12.40
N THR A 152 -4.37 9.99 11.83
CA THR A 152 -4.10 9.03 10.75
C THR A 152 -5.29 8.95 9.81
N LEU A 153 -5.05 8.75 8.53
CA LEU A 153 -6.06 8.44 7.52
C LEU A 153 -6.11 6.94 7.18
N SER A 154 -5.28 6.14 7.81
CA SER A 154 -5.30 4.68 7.62
C SER A 154 -6.47 4.06 8.36
N ILE A 155 -7.40 3.43 7.60
CA ILE A 155 -8.63 2.85 8.13
C ILE A 155 -8.63 1.33 7.90
N GLY A 156 -8.97 0.55 8.92
CA GLY A 156 -9.06 -0.92 8.80
C GLY A 156 -10.45 -1.46 9.07
N ALA A 157 -11.32 -0.74 9.80
CA ALA A 157 -12.65 -1.23 10.10
C ALA A 157 -13.67 -0.12 10.30
N LEU A 158 -14.91 -0.38 9.89
CA LEU A 158 -16.08 0.47 10.15
C LEU A 158 -17.20 -0.35 10.80
N ALA A 159 -17.90 0.23 11.76
CA ALA A 159 -19.11 -0.35 12.31
C ALA A 159 -20.13 0.74 12.63
N VAL A 160 -21.41 0.48 12.31
CA VAL A 160 -22.53 1.33 12.68
C VAL A 160 -23.24 0.74 13.87
N GLY A 161 -23.35 1.51 14.93
CA GLY A 161 -24.09 1.16 16.14
C GLY A 161 -25.49 1.77 16.17
N PRO A 162 -26.21 1.57 17.29
CA PRO A 162 -27.51 2.23 17.50
C PRO A 162 -27.40 3.74 17.43
N SER A 163 -28.54 4.38 17.08
CA SER A 163 -28.64 5.85 16.97
C SER A 163 -27.65 6.45 15.98
N HIS A 164 -27.32 5.71 14.91
CA HIS A 164 -26.40 6.15 13.84
C HIS A 164 -24.96 6.44 14.30
N GLY A 165 -24.53 5.85 15.40
CA GLY A 165 -23.15 5.97 15.90
C GLY A 165 -22.17 5.27 14.98
N LEU A 166 -21.20 6.00 14.45
CA LEU A 166 -20.14 5.48 13.57
C LEU A 166 -18.85 5.21 14.37
N TRP A 167 -18.42 3.97 14.35
CA TRP A 167 -17.16 3.51 14.95
C TRP A 167 -16.15 3.26 13.85
N VAL A 168 -14.94 3.78 14.01
CA VAL A 168 -13.86 3.72 13.03
C VAL A 168 -12.63 3.09 13.68
N GLY A 169 -12.25 1.92 13.23
CA GLY A 169 -10.98 1.29 13.56
C GLY A 169 -9.89 1.80 12.65
N THR A 170 -8.83 2.36 13.22
CA THR A 170 -7.71 2.91 12.47
C THR A 170 -6.56 1.91 12.34
N GLY A 171 -5.72 2.10 11.32
CA GLY A 171 -4.67 1.17 10.92
C GLY A 171 -5.21 0.05 10.05
N GLU A 172 -4.65 -0.12 8.87
CA GLU A 172 -5.02 -1.17 7.93
C GLU A 172 -4.60 -2.54 8.42
N ALA A 173 -5.49 -3.53 8.32
CA ALA A 173 -5.27 -4.89 8.82
C ALA A 173 -5.34 -5.96 7.71
N ASN A 174 -5.06 -5.60 6.45
CA ASN A 174 -4.97 -6.57 5.36
C ASN A 174 -3.63 -7.32 5.34
N THR A 175 -2.90 -7.24 6.45
CA THR A 175 -1.63 -7.91 6.70
C THR A 175 -0.47 -7.47 5.81
N ASN A 176 -0.57 -6.27 5.22
CA ASN A 176 0.55 -5.60 4.60
C ASN A 176 1.14 -4.51 5.53
N SER A 177 2.28 -3.96 5.19
CA SER A 177 2.98 -2.96 6.00
C SER A 177 3.05 -1.59 5.32
N ASP A 178 2.38 -1.40 4.20
CA ASP A 178 2.38 -0.15 3.44
C ASP A 178 1.42 0.91 4.01
N SER A 179 0.69 0.56 5.05
CA SER A 179 -0.16 1.47 5.81
C SER A 179 0.36 1.71 7.21
N TYR A 180 0.03 2.87 7.77
CA TYR A 180 0.36 3.16 9.15
C TYR A 180 -0.42 2.29 10.14
N ALA A 181 0.25 1.96 11.24
CA ALA A 181 -0.45 1.52 12.43
C ALA A 181 -1.43 2.58 12.91
N GLY A 182 -2.57 2.13 13.42
CA GLY A 182 -3.61 3.01 13.88
C GLY A 182 -3.30 3.75 15.18
N VAL A 183 -4.15 4.71 15.46
CA VAL A 183 -4.21 5.43 16.74
C VAL A 183 -5.34 4.90 17.64
N GLY A 184 -5.87 3.72 17.34
CA GLY A 184 -6.97 3.08 18.03
C GLY A 184 -8.31 3.26 17.32
N VAL A 185 -9.37 3.44 18.08
CA VAL A 185 -10.73 3.55 17.57
C VAL A 185 -11.26 4.97 17.75
N LEU A 186 -11.88 5.51 16.72
CA LEU A 186 -12.60 6.78 16.74
C LEU A 186 -14.13 6.51 16.77
N PHE A 187 -14.87 7.41 17.38
CA PHE A 187 -16.32 7.37 17.43
C PHE A 187 -16.96 8.72 17.07
N SER A 188 -17.98 8.67 16.24
CA SER A 188 -18.86 9.80 15.93
C SER A 188 -20.29 9.43 16.30
N GLY A 189 -20.95 10.29 17.08
CA GLY A 189 -22.37 10.18 17.39
C GLY A 189 -23.27 11.06 16.52
N ASP A 190 -22.70 11.75 15.53
CA ASP A 190 -23.38 12.76 14.69
C ASP A 190 -23.20 12.49 13.18
N GLY A 191 -23.01 11.22 12.81
CA GLY A 191 -22.91 10.80 11.41
C GLY A 191 -21.61 11.22 10.72
N GLY A 192 -20.53 11.36 11.49
CA GLY A 192 -19.18 11.66 10.96
C GLY A 192 -18.82 13.15 10.99
N ALA A 193 -19.65 14.02 11.57
CA ALA A 193 -19.33 15.44 11.65
C ALA A 193 -18.23 15.75 12.67
N ASN A 194 -18.18 14.99 13.77
CA ASN A 194 -17.13 15.09 14.78
C ASN A 194 -16.72 13.70 15.26
N PHE A 195 -15.41 13.52 15.51
CA PHE A 195 -14.86 12.28 16.04
C PHE A 195 -14.19 12.51 17.40
N SER A 196 -14.36 11.51 18.27
CA SER A 196 -13.64 11.41 19.54
C SER A 196 -12.88 10.08 19.56
N ARG A 197 -11.65 10.09 20.06
CA ARG A 197 -10.91 8.86 20.30
C ARG A 197 -11.56 8.10 21.46
N VAL A 198 -11.69 6.78 21.31
CA VAL A 198 -12.25 5.88 22.32
C VAL A 198 -11.14 5.24 23.11
N GLY A 199 -11.24 5.33 24.44
CA GLY A 199 -10.23 4.77 25.33
C GLY A 199 -9.00 5.65 25.51
N GLY A 200 -7.91 5.01 25.93
CA GLY A 200 -6.59 5.62 26.09
C GLY A 200 -5.62 5.23 24.97
N ASP A 201 -4.41 4.84 25.40
CA ASP A 201 -3.30 4.47 24.49
C ASP A 201 -3.20 2.96 24.23
N GLU A 202 -4.15 2.17 24.72
CA GLU A 202 -4.10 0.72 24.69
C GLU A 202 -4.05 0.14 23.26
N LEU A 203 -4.65 0.86 22.30
CA LEU A 203 -4.67 0.48 20.89
C LEU A 203 -3.75 1.32 20.00
N ASN A 204 -2.84 2.10 20.57
CA ASN A 204 -1.80 2.76 19.80
C ASN A 204 -0.92 1.71 19.11
N ASN A 205 -0.56 1.97 17.87
CA ASN A 205 0.28 1.10 17.07
C ASN A 205 -0.33 -0.31 16.87
N HIS A 206 -1.66 -0.38 16.82
CA HIS A 206 -2.42 -1.56 16.37
C HIS A 206 -3.05 -1.27 15.03
N THR A 207 -3.20 -2.27 14.20
CA THR A 207 -4.15 -2.27 13.09
C THR A 207 -5.48 -2.81 13.61
N VAL A 208 -6.61 -2.21 13.24
CA VAL A 208 -7.95 -2.64 13.68
C VAL A 208 -8.72 -3.16 12.48
N GLY A 209 -8.70 -4.47 12.26
CA GLY A 209 -9.28 -5.10 11.08
C GLY A 209 -10.78 -5.41 11.18
N ARG A 210 -11.33 -5.46 12.40
CA ARG A 210 -12.77 -5.70 12.58
C ARG A 210 -13.30 -5.01 13.82
N LEU A 211 -14.45 -4.36 13.67
CA LEU A 211 -15.23 -3.81 14.77
C LEU A 211 -16.61 -4.48 14.83
N VAL A 212 -17.02 -4.92 16.00
CA VAL A 212 -18.36 -5.50 16.22
C VAL A 212 -19.03 -4.83 17.40
N TYR A 213 -20.16 -4.17 17.14
CA TYR A 213 -21.03 -3.65 18.19
C TYR A 213 -22.02 -4.72 18.64
N ASP A 214 -22.15 -4.93 19.95
CA ASP A 214 -23.19 -5.78 20.52
C ASP A 214 -23.56 -5.37 21.95
N ASN A 215 -24.86 -5.31 22.26
CA ASN A 215 -25.42 -5.12 23.61
C ASN A 215 -24.70 -4.06 24.48
N GLY A 216 -24.34 -2.90 23.89
CA GLY A 216 -23.67 -1.80 24.58
C GLY A 216 -22.17 -1.99 24.75
N PHE A 217 -21.57 -2.93 24.02
CA PHE A 217 -20.13 -3.11 23.93
C PHE A 217 -19.66 -3.06 22.49
N ILE A 218 -18.39 -2.68 22.32
CA ILE A 218 -17.67 -2.75 21.07
C ILE A 218 -16.47 -3.69 21.24
N LEU A 219 -16.27 -4.58 20.30
CA LEU A 219 -15.13 -5.45 20.20
C LEU A 219 -14.25 -4.99 19.03
N ALA A 220 -12.94 -4.91 19.26
CA ALA A 220 -11.95 -4.56 18.27
C ALA A 220 -10.98 -5.75 18.07
N ALA A 221 -11.06 -6.41 16.93
CA ALA A 221 -10.06 -7.37 16.48
C ALA A 221 -8.87 -6.61 15.89
N THR A 222 -7.69 -6.89 16.43
CA THR A 222 -6.48 -6.10 16.12
C THR A 222 -5.30 -7.01 15.80
N SER A 223 -4.24 -6.41 15.28
CA SER A 223 -2.95 -7.06 15.06
C SER A 223 -2.32 -7.69 16.30
N ARG A 224 -2.79 -7.35 17.52
CA ARG A 224 -2.20 -7.80 18.79
C ARG A 224 -3.20 -8.40 19.77
N GLY A 225 -4.39 -8.74 19.29
CA GLY A 225 -5.42 -9.36 20.11
C GLY A 225 -6.81 -8.81 19.87
N LEU A 226 -7.76 -9.33 20.65
CA LEU A 226 -9.14 -8.84 20.72
C LEU A 226 -9.31 -8.00 21.99
N PHE A 227 -9.85 -6.82 21.80
CA PHE A 227 -10.11 -5.86 22.87
C PHE A 227 -11.60 -5.54 22.96
N ARG A 228 -12.07 -5.23 24.17
CA ARG A 228 -13.46 -4.90 24.45
C ARG A 228 -13.58 -3.58 25.18
N HIS A 229 -14.54 -2.77 24.78
CA HIS A 229 -14.83 -1.48 25.41
C HIS A 229 -16.35 -1.29 25.58
N SER A 230 -16.78 -0.44 26.51
CA SER A 230 -18.17 -0.02 26.62
C SER A 230 -18.53 0.87 25.42
N ALA A 231 -19.61 0.56 24.73
CA ALA A 231 -20.10 1.40 23.63
C ALA A 231 -20.98 2.57 24.10
N THR A 232 -21.23 2.71 25.41
CA THR A 232 -22.03 3.79 25.99
C THR A 232 -21.18 4.97 26.50
N ALA A 233 -19.86 4.84 26.46
CA ALA A 233 -18.93 5.88 26.86
C ALA A 233 -17.69 5.83 25.94
N VAL A 234 -17.17 7.01 25.58
CA VAL A 234 -15.89 7.10 24.81
C VAL A 234 -14.66 7.11 25.74
N THR A 235 -14.87 7.30 27.03
CA THR A 235 -13.82 7.30 28.06
C THR A 235 -13.72 5.93 28.74
N GLY A 236 -12.55 5.60 29.25
CA GLY A 236 -12.23 4.32 29.88
C GLY A 236 -11.26 3.52 29.04
N ALA A 237 -10.54 2.60 29.66
CA ALA A 237 -9.54 1.79 28.96
C ALA A 237 -10.17 0.66 28.14
N TRP A 238 -9.58 0.33 27.03
CA TRP A 238 -9.84 -0.93 26.34
C TRP A 238 -9.32 -2.10 27.17
N THR A 239 -10.12 -3.15 27.29
CA THR A 239 -9.78 -4.36 28.05
C THR A 239 -9.38 -5.45 27.07
N PRO A 240 -8.16 -5.98 27.13
CA PRO A 240 -7.80 -7.17 26.36
C PRO A 240 -8.61 -8.36 26.84
N VAL A 241 -9.25 -9.10 25.93
CA VAL A 241 -10.09 -10.27 26.23
C VAL A 241 -9.59 -11.55 25.56
N LEU A 242 -8.78 -11.40 24.48
CA LEU A 242 -8.07 -12.48 23.83
C LEU A 242 -6.75 -11.91 23.26
N ALA A 243 -5.70 -11.93 24.05
CA ALA A 243 -4.38 -11.39 23.72
C ALA A 243 -3.29 -12.19 24.42
N ALA A 244 -2.02 -11.92 24.10
CA ALA A 244 -0.90 -12.58 24.76
C ALA A 244 -0.96 -12.44 26.30
N GLY A 245 -0.99 -13.54 27.01
CA GLY A 245 -1.19 -13.60 28.47
C GLY A 245 -2.64 -13.45 28.92
N VAL A 246 -3.60 -13.22 28.03
CA VAL A 246 -5.04 -13.14 28.31
C VAL A 246 -5.80 -13.97 27.27
N GLY A 247 -6.18 -15.18 27.64
CA GLY A 247 -6.84 -16.14 26.71
C GLY A 247 -5.88 -16.81 25.72
N LEU A 248 -4.74 -16.18 25.43
CA LEU A 248 -3.64 -16.76 24.66
C LEU A 248 -2.39 -16.95 25.54
N PRO A 249 -1.48 -17.90 25.23
CA PRO A 249 -0.18 -17.99 25.86
C PRO A 249 0.59 -16.66 25.81
N SER A 250 1.39 -16.36 26.82
CA SER A 250 2.24 -15.17 26.83
C SER A 250 3.29 -15.19 25.71
N THR A 251 3.64 -16.36 25.20
CA THR A 251 4.52 -16.55 24.04
C THR A 251 3.90 -16.06 22.72
N CYS A 252 2.63 -15.72 22.70
CA CYS A 252 1.97 -15.06 21.57
C CYS A 252 2.25 -13.57 21.51
N SER A 253 3.06 -13.04 22.43
CA SER A 253 3.52 -11.66 22.37
C SER A 253 4.38 -11.43 21.13
N GLN A 254 4.20 -10.28 20.53
CA GLN A 254 4.93 -9.88 19.36
C GLN A 254 6.34 -9.42 19.71
N SER A 255 7.35 -9.85 18.97
CA SER A 255 8.75 -9.48 19.20
C SER A 255 9.28 -8.44 18.21
N GLY A 256 8.49 -8.02 17.24
CA GLY A 256 8.84 -7.04 16.20
C GLY A 256 7.64 -6.84 15.28
N GLY A 257 7.65 -5.77 14.49
CA GLY A 257 6.62 -5.44 13.53
C GLY A 257 5.26 -5.03 14.15
N ILE A 258 4.31 -4.67 13.33
CA ILE A 258 2.96 -4.25 13.74
C ILE A 258 2.07 -5.46 13.96
N GLU A 259 2.23 -6.49 13.17
CA GLU A 259 1.41 -7.70 13.11
C GLU A 259 2.16 -8.95 13.56
N GLY A 260 1.48 -10.02 13.93
CA GLY A 260 2.11 -11.27 14.31
C GLY A 260 1.23 -12.27 15.04
N ALA A 261 1.84 -13.07 15.90
CA ALA A 261 1.28 -14.28 16.47
C ALA A 261 -0.09 -14.14 17.18
N ALA A 262 -0.43 -12.98 17.70
CA ALA A 262 -1.73 -12.70 18.33
C ALA A 262 -2.71 -11.97 17.40
N PHE A 263 -2.46 -11.94 16.10
CA PHE A 263 -3.34 -11.31 15.11
C PHE A 263 -4.72 -11.96 15.14
N VAL A 264 -5.74 -11.20 15.53
CA VAL A 264 -7.14 -11.64 15.48
C VAL A 264 -7.71 -11.26 14.11
N SER A 265 -7.80 -12.24 13.23
CA SER A 265 -8.20 -12.03 11.84
C SER A 265 -9.69 -11.73 11.68
N ASP A 266 -10.55 -12.26 12.57
CA ASP A 266 -11.96 -11.91 12.56
C ASP A 266 -12.67 -12.21 13.90
N VAL A 267 -13.80 -11.53 14.13
CA VAL A 267 -14.69 -11.73 15.28
C VAL A 267 -16.15 -11.53 14.88
N ALA A 268 -17.04 -12.37 15.37
CA ALA A 268 -18.46 -12.26 15.10
C ALA A 268 -19.31 -12.65 16.32
N VAL A 269 -20.44 -11.97 16.51
CA VAL A 269 -21.46 -12.36 17.50
C VAL A 269 -22.41 -13.36 16.84
N LYS A 270 -22.66 -14.49 17.50
CA LYS A 270 -23.62 -15.49 16.99
C LYS A 270 -25.05 -14.90 17.09
N PRO A 271 -25.78 -14.78 15.95
CA PRO A 271 -27.15 -14.32 15.94
C PRO A 271 -28.07 -15.22 16.77
N GLY A 272 -29.00 -14.58 17.48
CA GLY A 272 -29.96 -15.29 18.36
C GLY A 272 -29.39 -15.72 19.71
N SER A 273 -28.14 -15.46 20.02
CA SER A 273 -27.53 -15.74 21.34
C SER A 273 -27.81 -14.66 22.39
N GLY A 274 -28.48 -13.57 22.02
CA GLY A 274 -28.66 -12.40 22.88
C GLY A 274 -27.35 -11.71 23.25
N GLY A 275 -26.33 -11.80 22.36
CA GLY A 275 -25.00 -11.26 22.56
C GLY A 275 -24.08 -12.09 23.45
N ASN A 276 -24.54 -13.24 23.96
CA ASN A 276 -23.73 -14.04 24.89
C ASN A 276 -22.62 -14.83 24.20
N VAL A 277 -22.86 -15.29 22.96
CA VAL A 277 -21.88 -16.11 22.24
C VAL A 277 -21.16 -15.26 21.22
N VAL A 278 -19.84 -15.17 21.37
CA VAL A 278 -18.94 -14.46 20.46
C VAL A 278 -17.87 -15.43 20.00
N ASP A 279 -17.70 -15.50 18.69
CA ASP A 279 -16.70 -16.33 18.03
C ASP A 279 -15.55 -15.45 17.53
N ALA A 280 -14.31 -15.90 17.70
CA ALA A 280 -13.13 -15.20 17.24
C ALA A 280 -12.12 -16.18 16.64
N VAL A 281 -11.30 -15.69 15.71
CA VAL A 281 -10.18 -16.45 15.13
C VAL A 281 -8.89 -15.66 15.28
N VAL A 282 -7.86 -16.32 15.82
CA VAL A 282 -6.47 -15.87 15.74
C VAL A 282 -5.89 -16.52 14.49
N GLY A 283 -5.39 -15.69 13.54
CA GLY A 283 -5.02 -16.17 12.21
C GLY A 283 -3.87 -15.38 11.58
N TRP A 284 -2.65 -15.58 12.10
CA TRP A 284 -1.45 -15.01 11.47
C TRP A 284 -1.11 -15.75 10.17
N ARG A 285 -0.93 -15.01 9.08
CA ARG A 285 -0.76 -15.56 7.71
C ARG A 285 0.33 -16.61 7.56
N ALA A 286 1.48 -16.42 8.21
CA ALA A 286 2.61 -17.35 8.13
C ALA A 286 2.49 -18.55 9.10
N GLY A 287 1.37 -18.63 9.83
CA GLY A 287 1.16 -19.65 10.85
C GLY A 287 1.81 -19.33 12.20
N SER A 288 1.15 -19.74 13.26
CA SER A 288 1.62 -19.60 14.63
C SER A 288 0.98 -20.66 15.52
N ASN A 289 1.64 -21.04 16.61
CA ASN A 289 1.03 -21.88 17.67
C ASN A 289 -0.13 -21.17 18.37
N CYS A 290 -0.34 -19.89 18.11
CA CYS A 290 -1.42 -19.09 18.66
C CYS A 290 -2.65 -19.07 17.74
N ASN A 291 -2.50 -19.48 16.48
CA ASN A 291 -3.60 -19.56 15.53
C ASN A 291 -4.63 -20.58 16.00
N GLY A 292 -5.91 -20.24 15.87
CA GLY A 292 -6.97 -21.12 16.31
C GLY A 292 -8.33 -20.43 16.39
N PHE A 293 -9.33 -21.25 16.65
CA PHE A 293 -10.71 -20.83 16.88
C PHE A 293 -10.94 -20.64 18.38
N PHE A 294 -11.65 -19.60 18.74
CA PHE A 294 -11.96 -19.25 20.12
C PHE A 294 -13.44 -18.87 20.26
N GLN A 295 -14.02 -19.15 21.42
CA GLN A 295 -15.41 -18.79 21.68
C GLN A 295 -15.56 -18.20 23.10
N SER A 296 -16.37 -17.18 23.20
CA SER A 296 -16.89 -16.62 24.44
C SER A 296 -18.35 -17.05 24.62
N SER A 297 -18.75 -17.35 25.84
CA SER A 297 -20.14 -17.61 26.25
C SER A 297 -20.69 -16.51 27.18
N ASN A 298 -19.97 -15.42 27.39
CA ASN A 298 -20.28 -14.36 28.34
C ASN A 298 -20.18 -12.95 27.73
N GLY A 299 -20.55 -12.80 26.45
CA GLY A 299 -20.57 -11.50 25.79
C GLY A 299 -19.18 -10.94 25.50
N GLY A 300 -18.24 -11.80 25.13
CA GLY A 300 -16.88 -11.40 24.77
C GLY A 300 -16.01 -10.93 25.94
N GLN A 301 -16.39 -11.25 27.20
CA GLN A 301 -15.57 -10.89 28.37
C GLN A 301 -14.37 -11.80 28.54
N THR A 302 -14.53 -13.09 28.23
CA THR A 302 -13.46 -14.06 28.24
C THR A 302 -13.63 -15.04 27.08
N PHE A 303 -12.53 -15.54 26.56
CA PHE A 303 -12.51 -16.51 25.46
C PHE A 303 -11.78 -17.79 25.90
N ALA A 304 -12.24 -18.91 25.35
CA ALA A 304 -11.58 -20.20 25.49
C ALA A 304 -11.29 -20.79 24.10
N PRO A 305 -10.20 -21.55 23.94
CA PRO A 305 -9.93 -22.30 22.71
C PRO A 305 -11.11 -23.21 22.37
N LEU A 306 -11.51 -23.24 21.12
CA LEU A 306 -12.59 -24.05 20.58
C LEU A 306 -12.04 -25.10 19.65
N ALA A 307 -12.20 -26.38 20.03
CA ALA A 307 -11.90 -27.47 19.12
C ALA A 307 -12.95 -27.52 18.01
N VAL A 308 -12.51 -27.42 16.76
CA VAL A 308 -13.38 -27.50 15.59
C VAL A 308 -13.31 -28.90 14.97
N GLY A 309 -14.47 -29.41 14.57
CA GLY A 309 -14.58 -30.72 13.92
C GLY A 309 -14.95 -30.57 12.44
N GLY A 310 -14.71 -31.61 11.66
CA GLY A 310 -15.06 -31.65 10.24
C GLY A 310 -13.84 -31.52 9.34
N ALA A 311 -14.00 -30.77 8.24
CA ALA A 311 -13.02 -30.73 7.15
C ALA A 311 -11.95 -29.61 7.28
N ILE A 312 -12.10 -28.65 8.21
CA ILE A 312 -11.07 -27.64 8.46
C ILE A 312 -9.82 -28.30 9.04
N ASN A 313 -8.66 -28.02 8.45
CA ASN A 313 -7.38 -28.39 9.04
C ASN A 313 -6.94 -27.30 10.04
N ASP A 314 -7.26 -27.46 11.31
CA ASP A 314 -6.96 -26.51 12.38
C ASP A 314 -5.45 -26.43 12.74
N LYS A 315 -4.61 -27.25 12.11
CA LYS A 315 -3.13 -27.21 12.26
C LYS A 315 -2.44 -26.41 11.15
N ASP A 316 -3.21 -25.96 10.17
CA ASP A 316 -2.70 -25.22 9.02
C ASP A 316 -3.57 -23.98 8.75
N LEU A 317 -3.70 -23.16 9.79
CA LEU A 317 -4.45 -21.92 9.74
C LEU A 317 -3.51 -20.74 9.47
N GLY A 318 -3.81 -19.96 8.46
CA GLY A 318 -3.37 -18.59 8.30
C GLY A 318 -4.52 -17.63 8.61
N ARG A 319 -4.74 -16.61 7.75
CA ARG A 319 -5.89 -15.68 7.85
C ARG A 319 -7.20 -16.46 7.70
N VAL A 320 -8.17 -16.11 8.52
CA VAL A 320 -9.52 -16.69 8.46
C VAL A 320 -10.56 -15.60 8.60
N THR A 321 -11.52 -15.58 7.69
CA THR A 321 -12.70 -14.70 7.76
C THR A 321 -13.94 -15.54 8.00
N ILE A 322 -14.84 -15.11 8.89
CA ILE A 322 -16.05 -15.83 9.30
C ILE A 322 -17.31 -15.00 9.09
N ALA A 323 -18.41 -15.66 8.72
CA ALA A 323 -19.70 -15.00 8.55
C ALA A 323 -20.86 -15.87 9.02
N TRP A 324 -21.69 -15.34 9.92
CA TRP A 324 -22.95 -15.94 10.33
C TRP A 324 -24.10 -15.51 9.42
N SER A 325 -25.01 -16.44 9.09
CA SER A 325 -26.31 -16.05 8.57
C SER A 325 -27.12 -15.32 9.66
N ALA A 326 -27.92 -14.33 9.27
CA ALA A 326 -28.66 -13.46 10.22
C ALA A 326 -29.58 -14.24 11.19
N ASN A 327 -30.05 -15.41 10.79
CA ASN A 327 -30.85 -16.28 11.65
C ASN A 327 -30.03 -17.27 12.52
N GLY A 328 -28.72 -17.21 12.46
CA GLY A 328 -27.81 -18.11 13.20
C GLY A 328 -27.84 -19.58 12.76
N ALA A 329 -28.52 -19.91 11.67
CA ALA A 329 -28.67 -21.28 11.21
C ALA A 329 -27.42 -21.85 10.52
N LYS A 330 -26.60 -20.96 9.94
CA LYS A 330 -25.34 -21.32 9.27
C LYS A 330 -24.22 -20.37 9.66
N VAL A 331 -23.01 -20.90 9.67
CA VAL A 331 -21.78 -20.13 9.72
C VAL A 331 -20.86 -20.59 8.60
N TYR A 332 -20.15 -19.64 8.00
CA TYR A 332 -19.20 -19.86 6.92
C TYR A 332 -17.82 -19.41 7.35
N ALA A 333 -16.78 -20.02 6.79
CA ALA A 333 -15.39 -19.62 6.98
C ALA A 333 -14.62 -19.70 5.67
N LEU A 334 -13.85 -18.65 5.39
CA LEU A 334 -12.86 -18.58 4.34
C LEU A 334 -11.49 -18.71 5.01
N VAL A 335 -10.72 -19.73 4.62
CA VAL A 335 -9.52 -20.16 5.36
C VAL A 335 -8.31 -20.17 4.44
N GLN A 336 -7.31 -19.37 4.76
CA GLN A 336 -5.98 -19.41 4.16
C GLN A 336 -5.14 -20.51 4.84
N SER A 337 -4.27 -21.16 4.09
CA SER A 337 -3.29 -22.13 4.54
C SER A 337 -1.94 -21.46 4.80
N ALA A 338 -1.48 -21.51 6.04
CA ALA A 338 -0.17 -20.98 6.40
C ALA A 338 0.99 -21.78 5.76
N SER A 339 0.81 -23.08 5.60
CA SER A 339 1.83 -23.93 4.98
C SER A 339 1.98 -23.64 3.49
N MET A 340 0.88 -23.41 2.78
CA MET A 340 0.91 -23.00 1.36
C MET A 340 1.56 -21.62 1.21
N PHE A 341 1.19 -20.63 2.04
CA PHE A 341 1.85 -19.32 2.07
C PHE A 341 3.37 -19.43 2.22
N ASN A 342 3.84 -20.22 3.18
CA ASN A 342 5.28 -20.39 3.38
C ASN A 342 5.97 -21.17 2.25
N GLN A 343 5.25 -22.06 1.56
CA GLN A 343 5.76 -22.79 0.40
C GLN A 343 5.87 -21.89 -0.83
N LEU A 344 4.89 -21.05 -1.08
CA LEU A 344 4.85 -20.14 -2.23
C LEU A 344 5.96 -19.08 -2.23
N LYS A 345 6.55 -18.78 -1.08
CA LYS A 345 7.78 -17.96 -1.00
C LYS A 345 8.96 -18.54 -1.78
N THR A 346 8.88 -19.78 -2.18
CA THR A 346 9.95 -20.49 -2.90
C THR A 346 9.50 -21.07 -4.25
N ASP A 347 8.21 -20.94 -4.60
CA ASP A 347 7.64 -21.59 -5.78
C ASP A 347 6.49 -20.72 -6.33
N PHE A 348 6.71 -20.06 -7.45
CA PHE A 348 5.75 -19.18 -8.09
C PHE A 348 4.57 -19.98 -8.68
N GLY A 349 3.37 -19.56 -8.37
CA GLY A 349 2.12 -20.15 -8.87
C GLY A 349 1.38 -20.98 -7.82
N GLY A 350 0.10 -21.21 -8.04
CA GLY A 350 -0.75 -22.00 -7.16
C GLY A 350 -1.79 -21.18 -6.40
N THR A 351 -2.04 -21.56 -5.16
CA THR A 351 -3.04 -20.97 -4.28
C THR A 351 -2.62 -21.12 -2.83
N GLU A 352 -3.08 -20.20 -1.98
CA GLU A 352 -2.97 -20.34 -0.51
C GLU A 352 -4.30 -20.70 0.13
N LEU A 353 -5.35 -20.89 -0.66
CA LEU A 353 -6.67 -21.19 -0.17
C LEU A 353 -6.76 -22.62 0.38
N GLN A 354 -6.84 -22.78 1.70
CA GLN A 354 -7.18 -24.05 2.30
C GLN A 354 -8.59 -24.50 1.90
N GLY A 355 -9.53 -23.57 1.86
CA GLY A 355 -10.89 -23.79 1.40
C GLY A 355 -11.92 -22.81 1.94
N VAL A 356 -13.13 -22.95 1.42
CA VAL A 356 -14.35 -22.31 1.92
C VAL A 356 -15.18 -23.38 2.63
N TYR A 357 -15.66 -23.08 3.83
CA TYR A 357 -16.33 -24.05 4.69
C TYR A 357 -17.68 -23.53 5.19
N ALA A 358 -18.58 -24.45 5.52
CA ALA A 358 -19.85 -24.15 6.16
C ALA A 358 -20.17 -25.14 7.30
N ALA A 359 -20.79 -24.64 8.37
CA ALA A 359 -21.31 -25.43 9.47
C ALA A 359 -22.74 -24.99 9.81
N ASN A 360 -23.55 -25.91 10.34
CA ASN A 360 -24.96 -25.66 10.68
C ASN A 360 -25.06 -25.27 12.16
N GLY A 361 -25.33 -24.00 12.43
CA GLY A 361 -25.67 -23.45 13.74
C GLY A 361 -24.64 -23.57 14.86
N SER A 362 -23.44 -24.09 14.55
CA SER A 362 -22.37 -24.34 15.53
C SER A 362 -21.01 -23.97 14.97
N PHE A 363 -20.31 -23.06 15.65
CA PHE A 363 -18.94 -22.69 15.30
C PHE A 363 -17.92 -23.81 15.55
N ALA A 364 -18.24 -24.76 16.46
CA ALA A 364 -17.44 -25.97 16.64
C ALA A 364 -17.56 -26.97 15.48
N GLY A 365 -18.48 -26.76 14.57
CA GLY A 365 -18.72 -27.64 13.43
C GLY A 365 -19.79 -28.70 13.71
N PRO A 366 -19.82 -29.85 12.97
CA PRO A 366 -18.80 -30.21 11.95
C PRO A 366 -18.81 -29.27 10.74
N TRP A 367 -17.62 -28.83 10.34
CA TRP A 367 -17.39 -28.00 9.17
C TRP A 367 -17.31 -28.86 7.90
N ASN A 368 -18.03 -28.50 6.87
CA ASN A 368 -17.98 -29.14 5.57
C ASN A 368 -17.27 -28.19 4.60
N LYS A 369 -16.31 -28.70 3.82
CA LYS A 369 -15.71 -27.94 2.73
C LYS A 369 -16.74 -27.78 1.62
N ILE A 370 -17.04 -26.55 1.25
CA ILE A 370 -18.03 -26.20 0.20
C ILE A 370 -17.39 -25.62 -1.05
N ALA A 371 -16.12 -25.23 -0.98
CA ALA A 371 -15.29 -24.92 -2.14
C ALA A 371 -13.80 -25.09 -1.84
N GLU A 372 -13.06 -25.40 -2.86
CA GLU A 372 -11.62 -25.23 -3.00
C GLU A 372 -11.32 -24.38 -4.23
N TRP A 373 -10.08 -24.00 -4.47
CA TRP A 373 -9.72 -23.15 -5.59
C TRP A 373 -10.27 -23.66 -6.96
N ARG A 374 -10.30 -25.01 -7.19
CA ARG A 374 -10.85 -25.58 -8.43
C ARG A 374 -12.33 -25.31 -8.64
N ASN A 375 -13.13 -25.29 -7.56
CA ASN A 375 -14.54 -24.94 -7.68
C ASN A 375 -14.72 -23.47 -8.09
N LEU A 376 -13.89 -22.58 -7.50
CA LEU A 376 -13.90 -21.15 -7.80
C LEU A 376 -13.38 -20.90 -9.22
N GLN A 377 -12.26 -21.52 -9.60
CA GLN A 377 -11.72 -21.43 -10.95
C GLN A 377 -12.75 -21.84 -12.02
N ASN A 378 -13.43 -22.96 -11.81
CA ASN A 378 -14.44 -23.48 -12.74
C ASN A 378 -15.75 -22.66 -12.73
N SER A 379 -15.88 -21.67 -11.87
CA SER A 379 -17.08 -20.82 -11.78
C SER A 379 -17.03 -19.61 -12.73
N GLY A 380 -16.01 -19.51 -13.55
CA GLY A 380 -15.81 -18.40 -14.51
C GLY A 380 -14.72 -17.43 -14.11
N SER A 381 -13.82 -17.82 -13.19
CA SER A 381 -12.66 -17.03 -12.79
C SER A 381 -11.72 -16.74 -13.97
N ALA A 382 -11.22 -15.52 -14.02
CA ALA A 382 -10.20 -15.12 -15.00
C ALA A 382 -8.84 -15.75 -14.70
N LEU A 383 -8.50 -15.94 -13.43
CA LEU A 383 -7.23 -16.55 -13.00
C LEU A 383 -7.05 -17.97 -13.52
N GLY A 384 -8.13 -18.70 -13.77
CA GLY A 384 -8.07 -20.03 -14.33
C GLY A 384 -7.55 -20.14 -15.75
N ASN A 385 -7.43 -19.04 -16.46
CA ASN A 385 -6.99 -18.99 -17.86
C ASN A 385 -5.52 -18.60 -18.01
N THR A 386 -4.81 -18.38 -16.92
CA THR A 386 -3.40 -17.97 -16.97
C THR A 386 -2.49 -19.18 -17.22
N SER A 387 -1.49 -19.00 -18.06
CA SER A 387 -0.47 -20.03 -18.33
C SER A 387 0.48 -20.29 -17.14
N LYS A 388 0.33 -19.55 -16.05
CA LYS A 388 1.25 -19.40 -14.93
C LYS A 388 0.97 -20.28 -13.74
N GLY A 389 -0.18 -20.93 -13.72
CA GLY A 389 -0.57 -21.75 -12.60
C GLY A 389 -1.12 -20.99 -11.41
N TYR A 390 -1.48 -19.69 -11.56
CA TYR A 390 -2.25 -18.97 -10.53
C TYR A 390 -3.65 -19.54 -10.45
N HIS A 391 -4.14 -19.62 -9.21
CA HIS A 391 -5.48 -20.09 -8.92
C HIS A 391 -6.15 -19.15 -7.91
N PRO A 392 -7.48 -19.08 -7.88
CA PRO A 392 -8.19 -18.31 -6.88
C PRO A 392 -7.65 -18.56 -5.47
N GLY A 393 -7.36 -17.48 -4.75
CA GLY A 393 -6.73 -17.50 -3.43
C GLY A 393 -5.20 -17.55 -3.45
N VAL A 394 -4.55 -17.10 -4.53
CA VAL A 394 -3.08 -16.96 -4.58
C VAL A 394 -2.59 -15.89 -3.61
N GLN A 395 -3.42 -14.91 -3.30
CA GLN A 395 -3.18 -13.87 -2.29
C GLN A 395 -4.22 -13.94 -1.15
N ALA A 396 -4.66 -15.14 -0.76
CA ALA A 396 -5.66 -15.28 0.29
C ALA A 396 -5.19 -14.80 1.68
N TRP A 397 -3.92 -14.47 1.85
CA TRP A 397 -3.40 -13.82 3.04
C TRP A 397 -3.74 -12.32 3.06
N TYR A 398 -3.88 -11.69 1.90
CA TYR A 398 -4.14 -10.27 1.68
C TYR A 398 -5.63 -10.03 1.40
N ASN A 399 -6.19 -10.73 0.44
CA ASN A 399 -7.53 -10.55 -0.11
C ASN A 399 -8.55 -11.44 0.59
N GLN A 400 -9.32 -10.91 1.53
CA GLN A 400 -10.41 -11.66 2.14
C GLN A 400 -11.57 -10.80 2.58
N PHE A 401 -12.75 -11.09 2.04
CA PHE A 401 -14.01 -10.84 2.70
C PHE A 401 -14.95 -12.05 2.62
N LEU A 402 -15.88 -12.17 3.55
CA LEU A 402 -16.93 -13.19 3.54
C LEU A 402 -18.20 -12.60 4.13
N ALA A 403 -19.33 -12.71 3.41
CA ALA A 403 -20.60 -12.17 3.89
C ALA A 403 -21.79 -13.02 3.42
N VAL A 404 -22.79 -13.13 4.30
CA VAL A 404 -24.04 -13.84 4.03
C VAL A 404 -25.15 -12.82 3.85
N ASP A 405 -25.95 -12.98 2.81
CA ASP A 405 -27.14 -12.18 2.56
C ASP A 405 -28.02 -12.12 3.82
N PRO A 406 -28.42 -10.93 4.29
CA PRO A 406 -29.20 -10.76 5.50
C PRO A 406 -30.52 -11.52 5.54
N VAL A 407 -31.08 -11.87 4.37
CA VAL A 407 -32.37 -12.56 4.29
C VAL A 407 -32.28 -14.00 3.78
N ASN A 408 -31.14 -14.42 3.20
CA ASN A 408 -30.96 -15.77 2.67
C ASN A 408 -29.65 -16.43 3.16
N ALA A 409 -29.78 -17.33 4.13
CA ALA A 409 -28.64 -18.05 4.71
C ALA A 409 -27.82 -18.88 3.73
N ASN A 410 -28.30 -19.10 2.49
CA ASN A 410 -27.57 -19.83 1.44
C ASN A 410 -26.97 -18.94 0.36
N HIS A 411 -27.22 -17.64 0.43
CA HIS A 411 -26.67 -16.66 -0.50
C HIS A 411 -25.44 -16.02 0.17
N VAL A 412 -24.26 -16.28 -0.39
CA VAL A 412 -22.97 -15.90 0.19
C VAL A 412 -22.10 -15.25 -0.87
N PHE A 413 -21.46 -14.16 -0.49
CA PHE A 413 -20.40 -13.51 -1.26
C PHE A 413 -19.07 -13.76 -0.56
N LEU A 414 -18.03 -14.04 -1.31
CA LEU A 414 -16.66 -14.06 -0.84
C LEU A 414 -15.78 -13.27 -1.81
N GLY A 415 -14.82 -12.54 -1.27
CA GLY A 415 -13.76 -11.85 -1.99
C GLY A 415 -12.43 -12.54 -1.76
N LEU A 416 -11.70 -12.68 -2.83
CA LEU A 416 -10.29 -13.01 -2.95
C LEU A 416 -9.73 -11.98 -3.95
N GLU A 417 -8.94 -12.39 -4.92
CA GLU A 417 -8.59 -11.54 -6.08
C GLU A 417 -9.84 -11.15 -6.88
N GLU A 418 -10.87 -11.96 -6.80
CA GLU A 418 -12.16 -11.83 -7.49
C GLU A 418 -13.33 -11.91 -6.51
N VAL A 419 -14.48 -11.41 -6.90
CA VAL A 419 -15.73 -11.64 -6.16
C VAL A 419 -16.40 -12.92 -6.61
N PHE A 420 -16.66 -13.85 -5.70
CA PHE A 420 -17.40 -15.08 -5.93
C PHE A 420 -18.74 -15.08 -5.18
N GLU A 421 -19.72 -15.72 -5.77
CA GLU A 421 -21.09 -15.79 -5.25
C GLU A 421 -21.65 -17.21 -5.32
N THR A 422 -22.38 -17.60 -4.28
CA THR A 422 -23.24 -18.79 -4.28
C THR A 422 -24.62 -18.44 -3.76
N THR A 423 -25.69 -18.94 -4.40
CA THR A 423 -27.08 -18.75 -3.96
C THR A 423 -27.67 -20.00 -3.32
N ASN A 424 -26.91 -21.09 -3.24
CA ASN A 424 -27.35 -22.40 -2.75
C ASN A 424 -26.45 -22.99 -1.67
N GLY A 425 -25.69 -22.12 -0.95
CA GLY A 425 -24.88 -22.52 0.20
C GLY A 425 -23.60 -23.26 -0.18
N GLY A 426 -23.03 -22.98 -1.33
CA GLY A 426 -21.80 -23.59 -1.82
C GLY A 426 -21.99 -24.78 -2.76
N GLY A 427 -23.22 -25.08 -3.13
CA GLY A 427 -23.49 -26.18 -4.10
C GLY A 427 -22.98 -25.83 -5.51
N THR A 428 -23.06 -24.56 -5.88
CA THR A 428 -22.47 -23.99 -7.11
C THR A 428 -21.96 -22.59 -6.82
N TRP A 429 -20.91 -22.18 -7.52
CA TRP A 429 -20.29 -20.87 -7.44
C TRP A 429 -20.34 -20.16 -8.79
N HIS A 430 -20.23 -18.85 -8.75
CA HIS A 430 -20.14 -17.94 -9.88
C HIS A 430 -19.12 -16.85 -9.58
N ALA A 431 -18.18 -16.62 -10.49
CA ALA A 431 -17.30 -15.45 -10.43
C ALA A 431 -18.12 -14.22 -10.83
N ALA A 432 -18.50 -13.42 -9.85
CA ALA A 432 -19.44 -12.30 -10.00
C ALA A 432 -18.75 -10.96 -10.26
N GLY A 433 -17.49 -10.81 -9.82
CA GLY A 433 -16.58 -9.72 -10.14
C GLY A 433 -15.26 -10.35 -10.54
N GLN A 434 -15.09 -10.58 -11.83
CA GLN A 434 -13.91 -11.23 -12.39
C GLN A 434 -12.71 -10.30 -12.34
N TYR A 435 -11.54 -10.89 -12.22
CA TYR A 435 -10.27 -10.18 -12.42
C TYR A 435 -10.28 -9.49 -13.79
N TRP A 436 -9.93 -8.22 -13.86
CA TRP A 436 -9.78 -7.55 -15.14
C TRP A 436 -8.73 -8.31 -15.96
N ASN A 437 -8.98 -8.69 -17.21
CA ASN A 437 -8.02 -9.58 -17.67
C ASN A 437 -7.87 -9.98 -19.07
N PHE A 438 -6.68 -9.94 -19.40
CA PHE A 438 -5.92 -10.43 -20.51
C PHE A 438 -6.11 -11.94 -20.81
N GLY A 439 -6.50 -12.77 -19.86
CA GLY A 439 -6.77 -14.19 -20.05
C GLY A 439 -8.21 -14.53 -20.42
N LEU A 440 -9.14 -13.57 -20.36
CA LEU A 440 -10.55 -13.81 -20.71
C LEU A 440 -10.78 -13.79 -22.23
N PRO A 441 -11.80 -14.50 -22.71
CA PRO A 441 -12.17 -14.43 -24.13
C PRO A 441 -12.51 -13.03 -24.62
N CYS A 442 -12.96 -12.13 -23.75
CA CYS A 442 -13.23 -10.73 -24.08
C CYS A 442 -11.96 -9.94 -24.40
N SER A 443 -10.81 -10.35 -23.90
CA SER A 443 -9.51 -9.72 -24.16
C SER A 443 -8.73 -10.44 -25.27
N SER A 444 -9.27 -11.52 -25.86
CA SER A 444 -8.60 -12.27 -26.91
C SER A 444 -8.40 -11.42 -28.16
N GLY A 445 -7.14 -11.19 -28.52
CA GLY A 445 -6.77 -10.23 -29.56
C GLY A 445 -6.27 -8.89 -29.02
N GLY A 446 -6.32 -8.69 -27.69
CA GLY A 446 -5.64 -7.64 -26.99
C GLY A 446 -6.35 -6.29 -26.91
N LEU A 447 -7.58 -6.16 -27.45
CA LEU A 447 -8.22 -4.85 -27.57
C LEU A 447 -9.74 -4.85 -27.41
N ASP A 448 -10.32 -5.99 -27.08
CA ASP A 448 -11.76 -6.08 -26.89
C ASP A 448 -12.18 -5.51 -25.53
N ASN A 449 -13.37 -4.93 -25.47
CA ASN A 449 -13.98 -4.46 -24.24
C ASN A 449 -14.40 -5.66 -23.39
N CYS A 450 -13.78 -5.89 -22.29
CA CYS A 450 -14.34 -6.74 -21.25
C CYS A 450 -15.61 -6.09 -20.66
N PRO A 451 -16.60 -6.90 -20.25
CA PRO A 451 -17.77 -6.34 -19.58
C PRO A 451 -17.33 -5.66 -18.25
N PRO A 452 -18.12 -4.68 -17.77
CA PRO A 452 -17.87 -4.08 -16.47
C PRO A 452 -17.72 -5.12 -15.37
N THR A 453 -16.68 -4.98 -14.57
CA THR A 453 -16.35 -5.85 -13.42
C THR A 453 -15.94 -5.02 -12.23
N THR A 454 -15.44 -5.62 -11.13
CA THR A 454 -14.76 -4.95 -10.03
C THR A 454 -13.28 -4.77 -10.38
N HIS A 455 -12.58 -3.94 -9.63
CA HIS A 455 -11.11 -4.01 -9.57
C HIS A 455 -10.70 -5.33 -8.89
N PRO A 456 -9.49 -5.85 -9.12
CA PRO A 456 -8.93 -6.95 -8.33
C PRO A 456 -8.83 -6.66 -6.84
N ASP A 457 -8.51 -7.70 -6.07
CA ASP A 457 -8.05 -7.64 -4.69
C ASP A 457 -9.10 -7.11 -3.70
N GLN A 458 -9.93 -8.04 -3.21
CA GLN A 458 -11.16 -7.74 -2.50
C GLN A 458 -10.96 -7.70 -0.98
N HIS A 459 -11.37 -6.59 -0.31
CA HIS A 459 -11.15 -6.39 1.13
C HIS A 459 -12.42 -6.21 1.94
N ALA A 460 -13.44 -5.58 1.38
CA ALA A 460 -14.62 -5.17 2.14
C ALA A 460 -15.93 -5.51 1.45
N VAL A 461 -16.95 -5.77 2.26
CA VAL A 461 -18.32 -6.00 1.76
C VAL A 461 -19.34 -5.46 2.75
N ALA A 462 -20.41 -4.86 2.22
CA ALA A 462 -21.55 -4.42 3.00
C ALA A 462 -22.86 -4.62 2.24
N PHE A 463 -23.98 -4.79 2.98
CA PHE A 463 -25.31 -4.88 2.42
C PHE A 463 -26.18 -3.72 2.89
N GLY A 464 -26.96 -3.17 1.99
CA GLY A 464 -27.94 -2.13 2.29
C GLY A 464 -28.74 -1.75 1.07
N ASN A 465 -29.92 -1.14 1.25
CA ASN A 465 -30.77 -0.64 0.17
C ASN A 465 -31.06 -1.66 -0.95
N GLY A 466 -31.11 -2.96 -0.62
CA GLY A 466 -31.27 -4.03 -1.60
C GLY A 466 -30.08 -4.23 -2.52
N ARG A 467 -28.91 -3.77 -2.12
CA ARG A 467 -27.64 -3.85 -2.87
C ARG A 467 -26.56 -4.56 -2.06
N VAL A 468 -25.58 -5.11 -2.77
CA VAL A 468 -24.27 -5.47 -2.25
C VAL A 468 -23.27 -4.41 -2.71
N TYR A 469 -22.42 -3.99 -1.78
CA TYR A 469 -21.28 -3.11 -2.00
C TYR A 469 -20.01 -3.90 -1.71
N VAL A 470 -19.01 -3.78 -2.57
CA VAL A 470 -17.68 -4.37 -2.37
C VAL A 470 -16.64 -3.26 -2.43
N GLY A 471 -15.58 -3.41 -1.66
CA GLY A 471 -14.41 -2.53 -1.64
C GLY A 471 -13.16 -3.34 -1.94
N ASP A 472 -12.35 -2.80 -2.83
CA ASP A 472 -11.15 -3.42 -3.39
C ASP A 472 -10.04 -2.38 -3.59
N ASP A 473 -8.93 -2.75 -4.25
CA ASP A 473 -7.79 -1.85 -4.47
C ASP A 473 -8.08 -0.74 -5.51
N GLY A 474 -9.18 -0.82 -6.23
CA GLY A 474 -9.66 0.19 -7.16
C GLY A 474 -10.89 0.96 -6.69
N GLY A 475 -11.34 0.80 -5.43
CA GLY A 475 -12.42 1.61 -4.87
C GLY A 475 -13.64 0.86 -4.40
N VAL A 476 -14.82 1.39 -4.73
CA VAL A 476 -16.13 0.84 -4.32
C VAL A 476 -16.97 0.48 -5.53
N TYR A 477 -17.50 -0.73 -5.51
CA TYR A 477 -18.38 -1.25 -6.55
C TYR A 477 -19.70 -1.76 -5.95
N THR A 478 -20.74 -1.81 -6.77
CA THR A 478 -22.07 -2.21 -6.30
C THR A 478 -22.94 -2.84 -7.39
N ARG A 479 -23.88 -3.68 -6.97
CA ARG A 479 -24.99 -4.11 -7.80
C ARG A 479 -26.21 -4.42 -6.93
N ALA A 480 -27.39 -4.60 -7.55
CA ALA A 480 -28.54 -5.06 -6.81
C ALA A 480 -28.32 -6.48 -6.26
N LEU A 481 -28.67 -6.72 -5.01
CA LEU A 481 -28.35 -7.96 -4.26
C LEU A 481 -28.88 -9.23 -4.95
N ASN A 482 -30.07 -9.15 -5.56
CA ASN A 482 -30.72 -10.29 -6.24
C ASN A 482 -30.53 -10.24 -7.78
N SER A 483 -29.51 -9.56 -8.26
CA SER A 483 -29.21 -9.43 -9.69
C SER A 483 -28.01 -10.33 -10.06
N THR A 484 -28.00 -10.77 -11.30
CA THR A 484 -26.83 -11.38 -11.95
C THR A 484 -26.15 -10.40 -12.91
N SER A 485 -26.50 -9.09 -12.83
CA SER A 485 -25.83 -8.06 -13.61
C SER A 485 -24.40 -7.84 -13.10
N ASN A 486 -23.56 -7.26 -13.95
CA ASN A 486 -22.22 -6.84 -13.58
C ASN A 486 -22.22 -5.80 -12.47
N PHE A 487 -21.13 -5.68 -11.76
CA PHE A 487 -20.88 -4.59 -10.83
C PHE A 487 -20.67 -3.26 -11.56
N THR A 488 -21.04 -2.19 -10.90
CA THR A 488 -20.84 -0.81 -11.37
C THR A 488 -20.06 -0.05 -10.31
N HIS A 489 -19.08 0.73 -10.71
CA HIS A 489 -18.29 1.56 -9.81
C HIS A 489 -19.13 2.64 -9.13
N LEU A 490 -18.67 3.11 -7.97
CA LEU A 490 -19.17 4.28 -7.24
C LEU A 490 -18.06 5.32 -7.00
N ASN A 491 -17.00 5.27 -7.78
CA ASN A 491 -15.73 5.94 -7.51
C ASN A 491 -15.68 7.42 -7.89
N ASP A 492 -16.68 7.93 -8.62
CA ASP A 492 -16.71 9.34 -9.00
C ASP A 492 -16.75 10.26 -7.78
N GLY A 493 -15.71 11.07 -7.59
CA GLY A 493 -15.56 11.96 -6.45
C GLY A 493 -15.05 11.29 -5.17
N LEU A 494 -14.66 10.03 -5.23
CA LEU A 494 -13.96 9.31 -4.15
C LEU A 494 -12.45 9.46 -4.38
N ASN A 495 -11.85 10.52 -3.86
CA ASN A 495 -10.46 10.83 -4.13
C ASN A 495 -9.54 10.22 -3.06
N THR A 496 -9.17 8.97 -3.27
CA THR A 496 -8.35 8.15 -2.36
C THR A 496 -7.15 7.53 -3.05
N LEU A 497 -6.76 8.06 -4.22
CA LEU A 497 -5.64 7.57 -5.01
C LEU A 497 -4.32 7.65 -4.22
N GLN A 498 -3.52 6.58 -4.28
CA GLN A 498 -2.28 6.39 -3.53
C GLN A 498 -1.08 6.62 -4.44
N TYR A 499 -0.64 7.88 -4.57
CA TYR A 499 0.51 8.23 -5.38
C TYR A 499 1.83 7.90 -4.68
N TYR A 500 2.74 7.29 -5.41
CA TYR A 500 4.15 7.22 -5.05
C TYR A 500 4.88 8.49 -5.48
N TYR A 501 4.83 8.83 -6.77
CA TYR A 501 5.47 9.99 -7.38
C TYR A 501 4.53 10.71 -8.35
N ALA A 502 4.83 11.96 -8.69
CA ALA A 502 4.11 12.68 -9.72
C ALA A 502 4.96 13.81 -10.31
N ASP A 503 4.73 14.16 -11.57
CA ASP A 503 5.38 15.31 -12.22
C ASP A 503 4.42 16.00 -13.20
N ALA A 504 4.81 17.14 -13.72
CA ALA A 504 4.00 17.99 -14.57
C ALA A 504 4.77 18.47 -15.80
N GLY A 505 4.08 18.55 -16.93
CA GLY A 505 4.67 19.09 -18.16
C GLY A 505 3.66 19.81 -19.03
N PRO A 506 4.07 20.86 -19.78
CA PRO A 506 3.16 21.70 -20.54
C PRO A 506 2.57 21.00 -21.76
N VAL A 507 1.25 21.06 -21.87
CA VAL A 507 0.49 20.65 -23.06
C VAL A 507 -0.43 21.80 -23.46
N SER A 508 -0.21 22.38 -24.64
CA SER A 508 -1.03 23.48 -25.14
C SER A 508 -1.12 24.71 -24.21
N GLY A 509 -0.07 24.98 -23.43
CA GLY A 509 0.04 26.16 -22.55
C GLY A 509 -0.52 26.00 -21.15
N SER A 510 -0.82 24.78 -20.74
CA SER A 510 -1.14 24.40 -19.36
C SER A 510 -0.52 23.04 -19.07
N ASP A 511 -0.31 22.71 -17.80
CA ASP A 511 0.37 21.47 -17.45
C ASP A 511 -0.56 20.27 -17.46
N ALA A 512 -0.11 19.17 -18.05
CA ALA A 512 -0.59 17.83 -17.78
C ALA A 512 0.10 17.33 -16.51
N LEU A 513 -0.65 16.62 -15.66
CA LEU A 513 -0.14 15.98 -14.44
C LEU A 513 -0.07 14.48 -14.67
N TRP A 514 1.09 13.91 -14.42
CA TRP A 514 1.35 12.49 -14.43
C TRP A 514 1.63 12.00 -13.03
N GLY A 515 1.43 10.72 -12.75
CA GLY A 515 1.86 10.14 -11.48
C GLY A 515 1.57 8.66 -11.36
N GLY A 516 2.53 7.97 -10.79
CA GLY A 516 2.47 6.55 -10.49
C GLY A 516 1.69 6.25 -9.23
N LEU A 517 0.84 5.24 -9.31
CA LEU A 517 -0.14 4.86 -8.29
C LEU A 517 0.05 3.42 -7.88
N GLN A 518 -0.03 3.16 -6.59
CA GLN A 518 -0.18 1.80 -6.10
C GLN A 518 -1.45 1.16 -6.69
N ASP A 519 -1.32 -0.05 -7.23
CA ASP A 519 -2.37 -0.92 -7.79
C ASP A 519 -3.15 -0.35 -9.00
N ASN A 520 -2.93 0.93 -9.35
CA ASN A 520 -3.77 1.66 -10.32
C ASN A 520 -2.99 2.27 -11.49
N GLY A 521 -1.77 1.82 -11.70
CA GLY A 521 -0.92 2.19 -12.85
C GLY A 521 -0.49 3.64 -12.85
N GLU A 522 -0.16 4.13 -14.02
CA GLU A 522 0.20 5.54 -14.24
C GLU A 522 -1.03 6.35 -14.59
N SER A 523 -1.25 7.45 -13.89
CA SER A 523 -2.35 8.37 -14.17
C SER A 523 -1.91 9.55 -15.02
N LEU A 524 -2.79 10.01 -15.89
CA LEU A 524 -2.62 11.23 -16.69
C LEU A 524 -3.86 12.13 -16.59
N LEU A 525 -3.67 13.32 -16.04
CA LEU A 525 -4.65 14.40 -16.07
C LEU A 525 -4.23 15.46 -17.09
N SER A 526 -4.80 15.40 -18.29
CA SER A 526 -4.58 16.43 -19.32
C SER A 526 -5.28 17.75 -18.98
N PRO A 527 -4.77 18.90 -19.43
CA PRO A 527 -5.39 20.20 -19.17
C PRO A 527 -6.85 20.25 -19.61
N GLY A 528 -7.74 20.64 -18.69
CA GLY A 528 -9.18 20.78 -18.96
C GLY A 528 -9.92 19.46 -19.23
N ALA A 529 -9.29 18.31 -19.02
CA ALA A 529 -9.96 17.02 -19.14
C ALA A 529 -11.06 16.85 -18.08
N ALA A 530 -12.15 16.21 -18.49
CA ALA A 530 -13.24 15.86 -17.57
C ALA A 530 -12.98 14.55 -16.78
N THR A 531 -11.97 13.79 -17.20
CA THR A 531 -11.53 12.54 -16.59
C THR A 531 -10.02 12.44 -16.65
N MET A 532 -9.41 11.84 -15.63
CA MET A 532 -8.07 11.26 -15.71
C MET A 532 -8.13 9.94 -16.49
N VAL A 533 -6.99 9.50 -17.00
CA VAL A 533 -6.87 8.25 -17.78
C VAL A 533 -5.64 7.47 -17.31
N SER A 534 -5.64 6.14 -17.58
CA SER A 534 -4.54 5.23 -17.26
C SER A 534 -3.81 4.80 -18.54
N PRO A 535 -2.75 5.51 -18.93
CA PRO A 535 -1.97 5.14 -20.11
C PRO A 535 -1.08 3.92 -19.88
N PHE A 536 -0.71 3.63 -18.63
CA PHE A 536 0.17 2.53 -18.23
C PHE A 536 -0.45 1.79 -17.04
N GLY A 537 -0.37 0.47 -17.00
CA GLY A 537 -1.04 -0.38 -16.01
C GLY A 537 -0.09 -1.00 -15.00
N GLY A 538 -0.64 -1.85 -14.12
CA GLY A 538 0.06 -2.46 -12.99
C GLY A 538 0.21 -1.49 -11.82
N ASP A 539 1.28 -1.60 -11.03
CA ASP A 539 1.74 -0.52 -10.17
C ASP A 539 2.38 0.59 -11.02
N GLY A 540 2.12 1.84 -10.67
CA GLY A 540 2.85 2.98 -11.21
C GLY A 540 3.89 3.42 -10.19
N GLY A 541 5.15 3.46 -10.58
CA GLY A 541 6.27 3.81 -9.73
C GLY A 541 6.69 5.26 -9.82
N ASP A 542 7.99 5.47 -9.94
CA ASP A 542 8.57 6.79 -10.15
C ASP A 542 8.25 7.32 -11.56
N THR A 543 8.14 8.63 -11.70
CA THR A 543 7.68 9.28 -12.92
C THR A 543 8.34 10.63 -13.09
N PHE A 544 8.94 10.90 -14.24
CA PHE A 544 9.27 12.26 -14.62
C PHE A 544 8.74 12.65 -16.01
N VAL A 545 8.45 13.92 -16.18
CA VAL A 545 7.83 14.51 -17.38
C VAL A 545 8.76 15.56 -18.00
N ASP A 546 8.74 15.67 -19.33
CA ASP A 546 9.46 16.74 -20.03
C ASP A 546 8.84 18.11 -19.71
N HIS A 547 9.57 18.94 -18.98
CA HIS A 547 9.15 20.32 -18.64
C HIS A 547 9.01 21.26 -19.85
N THR A 548 9.23 20.76 -21.06
CA THR A 548 8.97 21.48 -22.32
C THR A 548 7.84 20.86 -23.15
N ASN A 549 7.44 19.61 -22.86
CA ASN A 549 6.40 18.87 -23.58
C ASN A 549 5.78 17.76 -22.72
N GLY A 550 4.69 18.03 -22.06
CA GLY A 550 4.00 17.09 -21.16
C GLY A 550 3.41 15.82 -21.81
N ASN A 551 3.61 15.60 -23.12
CA ASN A 551 3.34 14.30 -23.74
C ASN A 551 4.54 13.36 -23.71
N HIS A 552 5.69 13.84 -23.24
CA HIS A 552 6.88 13.02 -23.02
C HIS A 552 6.97 12.68 -21.53
N ALA A 553 6.96 11.41 -21.21
CA ALA A 553 7.11 10.92 -19.85
C ALA A 553 7.96 9.64 -19.81
N VAL A 554 8.71 9.47 -18.73
CA VAL A 554 9.29 8.21 -18.32
C VAL A 554 8.53 7.76 -17.09
N VAL A 555 8.09 6.52 -17.10
CA VAL A 555 7.29 5.89 -16.06
C VAL A 555 7.95 4.58 -15.64
N GLU A 556 7.78 4.21 -14.40
CA GLU A 556 8.21 2.91 -13.87
C GLU A 556 7.00 2.02 -13.61
N TYR A 557 7.16 0.71 -13.84
CA TYR A 557 6.32 -0.31 -13.22
C TYR A 557 6.87 -0.60 -11.81
N VAL A 558 7.77 -1.54 -11.67
CA VAL A 558 8.47 -1.87 -10.43
C VAL A 558 9.90 -2.32 -10.74
N ASP A 559 10.79 -2.41 -9.74
CA ASP A 559 12.15 -2.96 -9.88
C ASP A 559 12.99 -2.27 -10.98
N LEU A 560 12.81 -0.95 -11.15
CA LEU A 560 13.45 -0.15 -12.19
C LEU A 560 13.04 -0.55 -13.62
N ASP A 561 11.87 -1.14 -13.81
CA ASP A 561 11.34 -1.43 -15.14
C ASP A 561 10.69 -0.16 -15.73
N MET A 562 11.50 0.57 -16.48
CA MET A 562 11.17 1.90 -17.00
C MET A 562 10.69 1.84 -18.45
N ALA A 563 9.62 2.57 -18.72
CA ALA A 563 9.08 2.78 -20.06
C ALA A 563 8.98 4.27 -20.40
N LEU A 564 9.20 4.61 -21.66
CA LEU A 564 9.20 5.99 -22.18
C LEU A 564 8.10 6.16 -23.21
N THR A 565 7.33 7.24 -23.08
CA THR A 565 6.39 7.71 -24.09
C THR A 565 6.77 9.09 -24.64
N THR A 566 6.45 9.34 -25.92
CA THR A 566 6.59 10.65 -26.57
C THR A 566 5.28 11.14 -27.18
N ASN A 567 4.17 10.46 -26.88
CA ASN A 567 2.84 10.77 -27.41
C ASN A 567 1.74 10.78 -26.35
N GLY A 568 2.11 10.89 -25.07
CA GLY A 568 1.18 10.84 -23.95
C GLY A 568 0.61 9.44 -23.66
N GLY A 569 1.29 8.37 -24.06
CA GLY A 569 0.85 7.00 -23.87
C GLY A 569 -0.31 6.56 -24.78
N VAL A 570 -0.67 7.38 -25.78
CA VAL A 570 -1.79 7.04 -26.67
C VAL A 570 -1.46 5.83 -27.54
N SER A 571 -2.28 4.79 -27.41
CA SER A 571 -2.20 3.57 -28.23
C SER A 571 -2.94 3.78 -29.57
N ASN A 572 -2.44 3.13 -30.61
CA ASN A 572 -3.16 3.04 -31.89
C ASN A 572 -4.04 1.79 -31.99
N GLY A 573 -4.20 1.06 -30.88
CA GLY A 573 -4.99 -0.16 -30.83
C GLY A 573 -4.31 -1.41 -31.38
N THR A 574 -3.02 -1.36 -31.64
CA THR A 574 -2.23 -2.54 -32.11
C THR A 574 -1.30 -2.98 -30.98
N PRO A 575 -1.23 -4.27 -30.63
CA PRO A 575 -0.25 -4.78 -29.67
C PRO A 575 1.18 -4.35 -30.03
N GLY A 576 1.89 -3.78 -29.05
CA GLY A 576 3.22 -3.23 -29.26
C GLY A 576 3.21 -1.95 -30.10
N SER A 577 2.11 -1.20 -30.08
CA SER A 577 2.04 0.14 -30.66
C SER A 577 3.04 1.06 -29.96
N ASN A 578 3.36 2.20 -30.59
CA ASN A 578 4.33 3.16 -30.08
C ASN A 578 3.79 3.98 -28.88
N SER A 579 2.90 3.44 -28.05
CA SER A 579 2.42 4.09 -26.82
C SER A 579 3.57 4.29 -25.84
N PHE A 580 4.30 3.22 -25.58
CA PHE A 580 5.52 3.22 -24.78
C PHE A 580 6.62 2.41 -25.47
N ARG A 581 7.85 2.70 -25.09
CA ARG A 581 9.01 1.88 -25.37
C ARG A 581 9.80 1.64 -24.10
N GLU A 582 10.16 0.43 -23.85
CA GLU A 582 10.98 0.07 -22.71
C GLU A 582 12.39 0.61 -22.87
N ILE A 583 12.90 1.20 -21.78
CA ILE A 583 14.27 1.75 -21.73
C ILE A 583 15.05 1.25 -20.52
N SER A 584 14.57 0.22 -19.86
CA SER A 584 15.01 -0.24 -18.55
C SER A 584 16.41 -0.88 -18.55
N PRO A 585 17.31 -0.56 -17.59
CA PRO A 585 18.50 -1.34 -17.30
C PRO A 585 18.24 -2.50 -16.32
N SER A 586 17.00 -2.76 -15.90
CA SER A 586 16.62 -3.79 -14.94
C SER A 586 16.82 -5.21 -15.46
N CYS A 587 17.15 -6.15 -14.57
CA CYS A 587 17.08 -7.59 -14.87
C CYS A 587 15.62 -8.09 -14.99
N PHE A 588 14.66 -7.26 -14.61
CA PHE A 588 13.21 -7.55 -14.59
C PHE A 588 12.44 -6.84 -15.71
N ALA A 589 13.15 -6.20 -16.63
CA ALA A 589 12.56 -5.54 -17.78
C ALA A 589 11.64 -6.48 -18.61
N PHE A 590 10.49 -5.98 -19.04
CA PHE A 590 9.42 -6.79 -19.63
C PHE A 590 9.74 -7.42 -20.98
N THR A 591 10.35 -6.65 -21.87
CA THR A 591 10.48 -7.05 -23.26
C THR A 591 11.85 -7.62 -23.59
N TYR A 592 12.85 -7.43 -22.72
CA TYR A 592 14.22 -7.93 -22.85
C TYR A 592 14.91 -7.96 -21.48
N VAL A 593 16.06 -8.61 -21.41
CA VAL A 593 16.98 -8.49 -20.26
C VAL A 593 18.29 -7.93 -20.79
N PRO A 594 18.70 -6.72 -20.41
CA PRO A 594 19.97 -6.14 -20.87
C PRO A 594 21.17 -6.83 -20.21
N ASN A 595 22.35 -6.62 -20.75
CA ASN A 595 23.59 -7.14 -20.17
C ASN A 595 24.70 -6.07 -20.23
N PRO A 596 25.17 -5.55 -19.08
CA PRO A 596 24.74 -5.87 -17.73
C PRO A 596 23.32 -5.37 -17.42
N CYS A 597 22.67 -5.96 -16.39
CA CYS A 597 21.40 -5.51 -15.85
C CYS A 597 21.49 -5.33 -14.34
N ASP A 598 20.54 -4.61 -13.74
CA ASP A 598 20.41 -4.43 -12.31
C ASP A 598 19.38 -5.39 -11.71
N ALA A 599 19.78 -6.14 -10.70
CA ALA A 599 18.91 -7.02 -9.92
C ALA A 599 18.74 -6.51 -8.48
N GLY A 600 19.29 -5.36 -8.14
CA GLY A 600 19.27 -4.78 -6.81
C GLY A 600 18.39 -3.52 -6.71
N ALA A 601 17.52 -3.31 -7.68
CA ALA A 601 16.52 -2.24 -7.60
C ALA A 601 15.52 -2.50 -6.47
N ARG A 602 14.94 -1.46 -5.94
CA ARG A 602 13.81 -1.52 -5.01
C ARG A 602 12.51 -1.69 -5.80
N PHE A 603 11.43 -2.04 -5.10
CA PHE A 603 10.11 -2.14 -5.69
C PHE A 603 9.75 -0.85 -6.45
N ILE A 604 9.81 0.31 -5.81
CA ILE A 604 9.83 1.60 -6.50
C ILE A 604 11.27 2.11 -6.43
N ALA A 605 11.92 2.23 -7.58
CA ALA A 605 13.32 2.58 -7.71
C ALA A 605 13.49 4.01 -8.25
N PRO A 606 14.44 4.79 -7.73
CA PRO A 606 14.56 6.21 -8.10
C PRO A 606 15.22 6.39 -9.46
N PHE A 607 14.69 7.32 -10.25
CA PHE A 607 15.35 7.87 -11.43
C PHE A 607 15.04 9.36 -11.63
N GLU A 608 16.04 10.14 -12.00
CA GLU A 608 15.92 11.58 -12.05
C GLU A 608 16.73 12.19 -13.21
N PRO A 609 16.26 13.27 -13.83
CA PRO A 609 17.06 14.07 -14.74
C PRO A 609 18.09 14.91 -13.97
N ASP A 610 19.23 15.18 -14.58
CA ASP A 610 20.20 16.17 -14.09
C ASP A 610 19.58 17.56 -14.09
N ALA A 611 19.63 18.26 -12.98
CA ALA A 611 19.00 19.56 -12.79
C ALA A 611 19.46 20.63 -13.81
N MET A 612 20.62 20.44 -14.47
CA MET A 612 21.20 21.37 -15.44
C MET A 612 21.18 20.85 -16.87
N ASN A 613 20.96 19.54 -17.05
CA ASN A 613 20.91 18.91 -18.35
C ASN A 613 19.73 17.91 -18.42
N PRO A 614 18.55 18.34 -18.80
CA PRO A 614 17.34 17.50 -18.84
C PRO A 614 17.44 16.27 -19.76
N ALA A 615 18.48 16.16 -20.59
CA ALA A 615 18.74 14.96 -21.38
C ALA A 615 19.64 13.95 -20.66
N HIS A 616 20.23 14.31 -19.53
CA HIS A 616 21.11 13.47 -18.76
C HIS A 616 20.35 12.90 -17.57
N TRP A 617 20.13 11.60 -17.55
CA TRP A 617 19.31 10.93 -16.55
C TRP A 617 20.14 9.95 -15.73
N TYR A 618 19.83 9.86 -14.46
CA TYR A 618 20.37 8.89 -13.52
C TYR A 618 19.27 7.95 -13.05
N ALA A 619 19.62 6.69 -12.80
CA ALA A 619 18.70 5.71 -12.23
C ALA A 619 19.44 4.83 -11.23
N GLY A 620 18.75 4.28 -10.24
CA GLY A 620 19.37 3.61 -9.11
C GLY A 620 18.78 2.24 -8.77
N GLY A 621 19.66 1.22 -8.78
CA GLY A 621 19.44 -0.08 -8.17
C GLY A 621 20.65 -0.40 -7.28
N GLN A 622 21.31 -1.57 -7.41
CA GLN A 622 22.66 -1.75 -6.86
C GLN A 622 23.63 -0.78 -7.53
N PHE A 623 23.44 -0.56 -8.83
CA PHE A 623 24.28 0.36 -9.60
C PHE A 623 23.60 1.73 -9.73
N VAL A 624 24.44 2.76 -9.87
CA VAL A 624 23.99 4.06 -10.39
C VAL A 624 24.17 4.02 -11.89
N TRP A 625 23.09 4.21 -12.62
CA TRP A 625 23.02 4.18 -14.07
C TRP A 625 22.99 5.59 -14.63
N ASP A 626 23.59 5.78 -15.80
CA ASP A 626 23.69 7.04 -16.53
C ASP A 626 23.29 6.79 -17.99
N ASN A 627 22.27 7.52 -18.51
CA ASN A 627 21.78 7.38 -19.88
C ASN A 627 22.67 8.05 -20.92
N GLN A 628 23.85 8.54 -20.56
CA GLN A 628 24.82 9.19 -21.44
C GLN A 628 24.27 10.44 -22.17
N SER A 629 23.40 11.19 -21.52
CA SER A 629 22.71 12.38 -22.07
C SER A 629 21.92 12.10 -23.35
N LYS A 630 21.32 10.92 -23.49
CA LYS A 630 20.48 10.55 -24.62
C LYS A 630 19.09 11.19 -24.57
N GLY A 631 18.63 11.56 -23.36
CA GLY A 631 17.29 12.11 -23.17
C GLY A 631 16.20 11.23 -23.78
N TRP A 632 15.28 11.85 -24.47
CA TRP A 632 14.14 11.16 -25.08
C TRP A 632 14.50 10.19 -26.22
N ASP A 633 15.78 10.15 -26.65
CA ASP A 633 16.31 9.15 -27.58
C ASP A 633 16.90 7.92 -26.87
N THR A 634 16.87 7.86 -25.54
CA THR A 634 17.36 6.71 -24.78
C THR A 634 16.72 5.42 -25.25
N THR A 635 17.54 4.42 -25.53
CA THR A 635 17.09 3.06 -25.93
C THR A 635 17.81 1.99 -25.12
N CYS A 636 17.13 0.87 -24.93
CA CYS A 636 17.73 -0.32 -24.35
C CYS A 636 17.18 -1.59 -25.01
N SER A 637 17.96 -2.63 -25.01
CA SER A 637 17.62 -3.95 -25.52
C SER A 637 18.54 -4.99 -24.91
N ALA A 638 18.29 -6.27 -25.15
CA ALA A 638 19.16 -7.36 -24.69
C ALA A 638 20.63 -7.26 -25.15
N THR A 639 20.91 -6.56 -26.25
CA THR A 639 22.24 -6.51 -26.87
C THR A 639 22.88 -5.13 -26.90
N ALA A 640 22.07 -4.08 -26.71
CA ALA A 640 22.55 -2.69 -26.71
C ALA A 640 21.68 -1.85 -25.79
N CYS A 641 22.31 -1.16 -24.86
CA CYS A 641 21.62 -0.30 -23.91
C CYS A 641 22.40 1.02 -23.76
N ASP A 642 21.70 2.14 -23.81
CA ASP A 642 22.32 3.46 -23.64
C ASP A 642 22.72 3.72 -22.19
N TRP A 643 22.08 3.06 -21.25
CA TRP A 643 22.43 3.12 -19.83
C TRP A 643 23.81 2.51 -19.58
N LYS A 644 24.64 3.22 -18.82
CA LYS A 644 25.98 2.79 -18.39
C LYS A 644 26.11 2.87 -16.89
N ILE A 645 26.82 1.92 -16.30
CA ILE A 645 27.12 1.95 -14.87
C ILE A 645 28.08 3.11 -14.60
N ALA A 646 27.60 4.10 -13.87
CA ALA A 646 28.36 5.26 -13.37
C ALA A 646 28.95 5.00 -11.98
N GLY A 647 28.33 4.15 -11.17
CA GLY A 647 28.78 3.79 -9.83
C GLY A 647 28.23 2.44 -9.37
N ASP A 648 28.81 1.89 -8.29
CA ASP A 648 28.36 0.67 -7.63
C ASP A 648 28.27 0.95 -6.13
N THR A 649 27.06 0.87 -5.57
CA THR A 649 26.83 1.10 -4.13
C THR A 649 27.34 -0.04 -3.27
N GLY A 650 27.45 -1.23 -3.86
CA GLY A 650 27.94 -2.45 -3.24
C GLY A 650 26.94 -3.59 -3.28
N ALA A 651 27.45 -4.82 -3.23
CA ALA A 651 26.60 -6.01 -3.28
C ALA A 651 25.61 -6.05 -2.11
N GLY A 652 24.33 -6.26 -2.41
CA GLY A 652 23.24 -6.27 -1.43
C GLY A 652 22.80 -4.88 -0.97
N HIS A 653 23.24 -3.83 -1.67
CA HIS A 653 22.73 -2.48 -1.49
C HIS A 653 21.69 -2.17 -2.57
N SER A 654 20.74 -1.33 -2.21
CA SER A 654 19.72 -0.77 -3.10
C SER A 654 19.72 0.76 -2.97
N THR A 655 19.73 1.43 -4.11
CA THR A 655 19.64 2.91 -4.14
C THR A 655 18.25 3.34 -3.68
N THR A 656 18.20 4.35 -2.82
CA THR A 656 16.97 4.89 -2.25
C THR A 656 16.58 6.22 -2.85
N GLN A 657 17.55 6.99 -3.35
CA GLN A 657 17.35 8.21 -4.11
C GLN A 657 18.59 8.55 -4.94
N VAL A 658 18.40 9.19 -6.08
CA VAL A 658 19.46 9.76 -6.93
C VAL A 658 19.19 11.24 -7.17
N ALA A 659 20.23 12.04 -7.29
CA ALA A 659 20.12 13.44 -7.68
C ALA A 659 21.38 13.88 -8.41
N GLY A 660 21.25 14.75 -9.41
CA GLY A 660 22.39 15.21 -10.19
C GLY A 660 22.32 16.68 -10.60
N SER A 661 23.48 17.32 -10.73
CA SER A 661 23.62 18.67 -11.26
C SER A 661 24.92 18.80 -12.03
N ASN A 662 24.84 19.20 -13.29
CA ASN A 662 25.98 19.46 -14.17
C ASN A 662 26.98 18.28 -14.27
N GLY A 663 26.44 17.03 -14.34
CA GLY A 663 27.21 15.80 -14.43
C GLY A 663 27.79 15.28 -13.12
N THR A 664 27.60 15.99 -12.01
CA THR A 664 27.87 15.50 -10.67
C THR A 664 26.60 14.88 -10.09
N TRP A 665 26.70 13.65 -9.60
CA TRP A 665 25.57 12.93 -9.02
C TRP A 665 25.85 12.45 -7.59
N TYR A 666 24.78 12.24 -6.86
CA TYR A 666 24.73 11.63 -5.53
C TYR A 666 23.67 10.53 -5.56
N ALA A 667 23.97 9.39 -4.94
CA ALA A 667 23.04 8.28 -4.79
C ALA A 667 23.02 7.81 -3.34
N ALA A 668 21.91 8.00 -2.67
CA ALA A 668 21.66 7.42 -1.36
C ALA A 668 21.34 5.93 -1.52
N TRP A 669 21.74 5.11 -0.53
CA TRP A 669 21.51 3.68 -0.56
C TRP A 669 21.29 3.11 0.84
N CYS A 670 20.60 1.98 0.92
CA CYS A 670 20.56 1.09 2.09
C CYS A 670 21.01 -0.33 1.71
N GLY A 671 21.47 -1.10 2.70
CA GLY A 671 21.85 -2.50 2.47
C GLY A 671 22.51 -3.19 3.65
N PRO A 672 21.81 -4.12 4.33
CA PRO A 672 20.38 -4.40 4.21
C PRO A 672 19.51 -3.21 4.62
N CYS A 673 18.33 -3.11 4.02
CA CYS A 673 17.41 -2.00 4.26
C CYS A 673 16.52 -2.19 5.52
N ASN A 674 16.50 -3.38 6.07
CA ASN A 674 15.70 -3.76 7.24
C ASN A 674 16.53 -3.87 8.53
N SER A 675 15.88 -4.23 9.64
CA SER A 675 16.49 -4.34 10.97
C SER A 675 17.60 -5.39 11.10
N ALA A 676 17.76 -6.29 10.13
CA ALA A 676 18.76 -7.37 10.18
C ALA A 676 20.21 -6.89 9.97
N GLY A 677 20.49 -5.65 10.26
CA GLY A 677 21.82 -5.05 10.17
C GLY A 677 21.83 -3.82 9.28
N PHE A 678 20.76 -3.01 9.35
CA PHE A 678 20.56 -1.80 8.56
C PHE A 678 21.82 -0.97 8.41
N ALA A 679 22.18 -0.71 7.17
CA ALA A 679 23.24 0.19 6.79
C ALA A 679 22.74 1.15 5.70
N ARG A 680 23.34 2.33 5.67
CA ARG A 680 23.00 3.37 4.69
C ARG A 680 24.25 4.15 4.31
N GLY A 681 24.22 4.78 3.16
CA GLY A 681 25.31 5.64 2.71
C GLY A 681 24.91 6.56 1.58
N ILE A 682 25.86 7.35 1.12
CA ILE A 682 25.74 8.17 -0.09
C ILE A 682 26.99 7.92 -0.93
N LEU A 683 26.81 7.49 -2.16
CA LEU A 683 27.86 7.39 -3.18
C LEU A 683 27.79 8.63 -4.08
N THR A 684 28.96 9.16 -4.51
CA THR A 684 29.02 10.33 -5.39
C THR A 684 30.23 10.31 -6.28
N ASN A 685 30.15 11.01 -7.41
CA ASN A 685 31.31 11.34 -8.26
C ASN A 685 31.85 12.77 -8.04
N TYR A 686 31.38 13.48 -7.02
CA TYR A 686 31.87 14.82 -6.69
C TYR A 686 33.41 14.82 -6.55
N GLY A 687 34.07 15.81 -7.10
CA GLY A 687 35.53 15.84 -7.15
C GLY A 687 36.17 15.01 -8.26
N GLY A 688 35.36 14.41 -9.15
CA GLY A 688 35.82 13.70 -10.36
C GLY A 688 36.18 12.23 -10.16
N THR A 689 35.91 11.67 -8.98
CA THR A 689 36.11 10.23 -8.71
C THR A 689 34.95 9.69 -7.89
N VAL A 690 34.48 8.50 -8.23
CA VAL A 690 33.40 7.84 -7.49
C VAL A 690 33.90 7.39 -6.12
N HIS A 691 33.21 7.81 -5.05
CA HIS A 691 33.57 7.45 -3.69
C HIS A 691 32.35 7.52 -2.75
N GLN A 692 32.41 6.76 -1.64
CA GLN A 692 31.44 6.83 -0.55
C GLN A 692 31.72 8.05 0.34
N LEU A 693 30.66 8.77 0.71
CA LEU A 693 30.77 9.85 1.69
C LEU A 693 30.94 9.30 3.11
N SER A 694 31.68 10.03 3.94
CA SER A 694 31.82 9.71 5.35
C SER A 694 30.67 10.31 6.15
N LEU A 695 29.78 9.45 6.67
CA LEU A 695 28.56 9.84 7.36
C LEU A 695 28.56 9.30 8.81
N PRO A 696 29.40 9.85 9.70
CA PRO A 696 29.61 9.29 11.04
C PRO A 696 28.40 9.50 11.95
N ALA A 697 27.90 8.40 12.54
CA ALA A 697 26.94 8.48 13.63
C ALA A 697 27.62 8.96 14.93
N PRO A 698 26.95 9.68 15.86
CA PRO A 698 25.52 10.06 15.80
C PRO A 698 25.25 11.41 15.10
N ALA A 699 26.26 12.08 14.59
CA ALA A 699 26.12 13.39 13.97
C ALA A 699 25.30 13.34 12.66
N PHE A 700 25.30 12.19 11.99
CA PHE A 700 24.47 11.89 10.83
C PHE A 700 23.58 10.69 11.16
N PRO A 701 22.24 10.77 11.06
CA PRO A 701 21.35 9.73 11.54
C PRO A 701 21.57 8.37 10.86
N ASN A 702 21.39 7.28 11.62
CA ASN A 702 21.37 5.93 11.07
C ASN A 702 19.93 5.54 10.74
N ARG A 703 19.31 6.27 9.82
CA ARG A 703 17.94 6.05 9.31
C ARG A 703 17.96 6.07 7.80
N PHE A 704 16.82 5.74 7.21
CA PHE A 704 16.63 5.71 5.77
C PHE A 704 16.81 7.13 5.18
N ILE A 705 17.58 7.26 4.11
CA ILE A 705 17.71 8.52 3.35
C ILE A 705 16.70 8.41 2.20
N GLN A 706 15.60 9.15 2.30
CA GLN A 706 14.52 9.09 1.34
C GLN A 706 14.66 10.15 0.25
N GLY A 707 15.18 11.33 0.59
CA GLY A 707 15.36 12.42 -0.37
C GLY A 707 16.81 12.87 -0.47
N LEU A 708 17.22 13.20 -1.69
CA LEU A 708 18.47 13.90 -2.02
C LEU A 708 18.15 15.04 -2.97
N VAL A 709 18.67 16.22 -2.68
CA VAL A 709 18.51 17.39 -3.58
C VAL A 709 19.87 18.03 -3.80
N VAL A 710 20.22 18.25 -5.06
CA VAL A 710 21.43 18.95 -5.47
C VAL A 710 21.03 20.30 -6.07
N GLU A 711 21.56 21.39 -5.53
CA GLU A 711 21.21 22.72 -6.00
C GLU A 711 21.68 22.95 -7.45
N PRO A 712 20.82 23.45 -8.35
CA PRO A 712 21.20 23.71 -9.75
C PRO A 712 22.43 24.60 -9.86
N ASN A 713 23.42 24.23 -10.70
CA ASN A 713 24.74 24.87 -10.86
C ASN A 713 25.66 24.87 -9.64
N HIS A 714 25.23 24.27 -8.52
CA HIS A 714 26.02 24.17 -7.29
C HIS A 714 26.14 22.71 -6.84
N PRO A 715 26.85 21.86 -7.58
CA PRO A 715 26.96 20.44 -7.29
C PRO A 715 27.62 20.14 -5.92
N GLU A 716 28.30 21.13 -5.30
CA GLU A 716 28.80 21.06 -3.93
C GLU A 716 27.71 21.27 -2.87
N HIS A 717 26.53 21.82 -3.25
CA HIS A 717 25.45 22.11 -2.32
C HIS A 717 24.38 21.03 -2.44
N VAL A 718 24.31 20.20 -1.41
CA VAL A 718 23.42 19.02 -1.38
C VAL A 718 22.67 18.95 -0.07
N TYR A 719 21.40 18.53 -0.16
CA TYR A 719 20.53 18.24 0.98
C TYR A 719 20.25 16.76 1.04
N ALA A 720 20.18 16.21 2.27
CA ALA A 720 19.75 14.84 2.54
C ALA A 720 18.56 14.85 3.48
N VAL A 721 17.51 14.12 3.11
CA VAL A 721 16.24 14.01 3.83
C VAL A 721 16.11 12.61 4.43
N PHE A 722 15.77 12.54 5.72
CA PHE A 722 15.70 11.30 6.49
C PHE A 722 14.27 10.93 6.82
N ASN A 723 13.86 9.78 6.37
CA ASN A 723 12.61 9.13 6.76
C ASN A 723 12.72 8.55 8.19
N GLY A 724 11.62 7.98 8.71
CA GLY A 724 11.56 7.36 10.02
C GLY A 724 11.52 8.35 11.18
N PHE A 725 11.63 7.85 12.40
CA PHE A 725 11.57 8.60 13.66
C PHE A 725 12.92 8.60 14.36
N SER A 726 13.32 9.73 14.94
CA SER A 726 14.65 9.90 15.53
C SER A 726 14.82 9.21 16.89
N ARG A 727 13.76 9.07 17.69
CA ARG A 727 13.79 8.56 19.08
C ARG A 727 12.91 7.35 19.28
N ARG A 728 12.92 6.48 18.32
CA ARG A 728 11.82 5.57 18.23
C ARG A 728 11.94 4.32 19.05
N TRP A 729 12.85 3.78 19.52
CA TRP A 729 12.75 2.41 19.98
C TRP A 729 12.69 2.26 21.48
N THR A 730 13.49 2.95 22.18
CA THR A 730 13.55 2.97 23.64
C THR A 730 14.54 4.06 24.06
N ALA A 731 14.63 4.36 25.35
CA ALA A 731 15.68 5.20 25.90
C ALA A 731 17.10 4.62 25.69
N THR A 732 17.22 3.35 25.30
CA THR A 732 18.49 2.65 25.09
C THR A 732 18.92 2.61 23.63
N PHE A 733 18.06 3.03 22.69
CA PHE A 733 18.33 3.02 21.27
C PHE A 733 18.00 4.39 20.64
N SER A 734 18.97 5.01 19.99
CA SER A 734 18.78 6.24 19.24
C SER A 734 19.18 6.01 17.78
N ALA A 735 18.26 6.31 16.85
CA ALA A 735 18.52 6.30 15.41
C ALA A 735 19.21 7.59 14.94
N GLY A 736 19.45 8.54 15.83
CA GLY A 736 19.96 9.89 15.53
C GLY A 736 18.84 10.90 15.33
N GLU A 737 19.09 12.14 15.73
CA GLU A 737 18.15 13.26 15.61
C GLU A 737 18.28 13.96 14.25
N GLY A 738 17.25 14.70 13.87
CA GLY A 738 17.20 15.50 12.64
C GLY A 738 16.58 14.75 11.46
N HIS A 739 16.01 15.50 10.54
CA HIS A 739 15.36 14.99 9.34
C HIS A 739 15.90 15.63 8.05
N VAL A 740 16.49 16.84 8.14
CA VAL A 740 17.06 17.54 6.99
C VAL A 740 18.47 17.98 7.29
N PHE A 741 19.39 17.61 6.41
CA PHE A 741 20.81 17.94 6.53
C PHE A 741 21.30 18.66 5.27
N GLU A 742 22.14 19.68 5.45
CA GLU A 742 22.74 20.50 4.39
C GLU A 742 24.26 20.31 4.36
N SER A 743 24.80 20.10 3.15
CA SER A 743 26.24 20.20 2.87
C SER A 743 26.51 21.27 1.82
N LYS A 744 27.56 22.04 1.98
CA LYS A 744 28.04 23.08 1.02
C LYS A 744 29.44 22.78 0.47
N ASP A 745 29.89 21.56 0.67
CA ASP A 745 31.25 21.14 0.30
C ASP A 745 31.27 19.73 -0.31
N GLY A 746 30.17 19.35 -1.00
CA GLY A 746 30.08 18.08 -1.70
C GLY A 746 29.90 16.88 -0.78
N GLY A 747 29.31 17.07 0.41
CA GLY A 747 29.06 16.01 1.38
C GLY A 747 30.23 15.74 2.35
N VAL A 748 31.26 16.58 2.37
CA VAL A 748 32.40 16.44 3.30
C VAL A 748 31.98 16.81 4.71
N THR A 749 31.19 17.89 4.86
CA THR A 749 30.62 18.29 6.15
C THR A 749 29.12 18.48 6.00
N TRP A 750 28.37 18.16 7.07
CA TRP A 750 26.93 18.24 7.11
C TRP A 750 26.45 19.04 8.32
N LYS A 751 25.44 19.85 8.13
CA LYS A 751 24.77 20.61 9.16
C LYS A 751 23.32 20.16 9.26
N ASP A 752 22.88 19.79 10.46
CA ASP A 752 21.46 19.59 10.75
C ASP A 752 20.70 20.92 10.66
N ILE A 753 19.71 20.97 9.79
CA ILE A 753 18.83 22.13 9.56
C ILE A 753 17.35 21.78 9.82
N SER A 754 17.10 20.79 10.65
CA SER A 754 15.75 20.34 11.00
C SER A 754 15.00 21.32 11.94
N GLY A 755 15.70 22.17 12.68
CA GLY A 755 15.09 23.22 13.53
C GLY A 755 13.98 22.68 14.45
N ASN A 756 12.76 23.18 14.25
CA ASN A 756 11.56 22.80 15.00
C ASN A 756 10.63 21.82 14.26
N LEU A 757 11.14 21.05 13.29
CA LEU A 757 10.37 20.03 12.62
C LEU A 757 9.77 19.03 13.63
N PRO A 758 8.55 18.54 13.39
CA PRO A 758 8.03 17.37 14.10
C PRO A 758 8.95 16.16 13.88
N ASP A 759 9.02 15.26 14.85
CA ASP A 759 9.71 13.97 14.69
C ASP A 759 8.83 13.00 13.93
N ALA A 760 8.80 13.15 12.61
CA ALA A 760 8.01 12.34 11.66
C ALA A 760 8.86 11.98 10.43
N PRO A 761 8.54 10.91 9.73
CA PRO A 761 9.16 10.61 8.44
C PRO A 761 9.12 11.83 7.51
N ALA A 762 10.27 12.16 6.95
CA ALA A 762 10.41 13.17 5.91
C ALA A 762 10.75 12.46 4.60
N ASP A 763 10.03 12.81 3.56
CA ASP A 763 10.01 12.05 2.31
C ASP A 763 10.79 12.77 1.21
N ASP A 764 10.48 14.03 0.93
CA ASP A 764 11.10 14.78 -0.15
C ASP A 764 11.29 16.26 0.20
N LEU A 765 12.14 16.97 -0.58
CA LEU A 765 12.47 18.37 -0.38
C LEU A 765 12.63 19.09 -1.72
N VAL A 766 11.95 20.21 -1.89
CA VAL A 766 12.20 21.12 -3.01
C VAL A 766 12.71 22.47 -2.53
N VAL A 767 13.64 23.06 -3.31
CA VAL A 767 14.18 24.41 -3.05
C VAL A 767 13.53 25.38 -4.03
N VAL A 768 12.77 26.33 -3.51
CA VAL A 768 12.05 27.29 -4.33
C VAL A 768 12.17 28.73 -3.80
N ASN A 769 12.61 29.67 -4.63
CA ASN A 769 12.82 31.07 -4.25
C ASN A 769 13.68 31.27 -2.98
N GLY A 770 14.64 30.33 -2.73
CA GLY A 770 15.46 30.33 -1.54
C GLY A 770 14.77 29.78 -0.27
N ASN A 771 13.54 29.30 -0.38
CA ASN A 771 12.83 28.58 0.67
C ASN A 771 13.06 27.06 0.52
N LEU A 772 13.09 26.36 1.64
CA LEU A 772 13.06 24.91 1.70
C LEU A 772 11.61 24.46 1.91
N VAL A 773 11.07 23.58 1.07
CA VAL A 773 9.74 23.00 1.21
C VAL A 773 9.87 21.49 1.35
N LEU A 774 9.42 20.95 2.47
CA LEU A 774 9.60 19.56 2.89
C LEU A 774 8.28 18.81 2.87
N ALA A 775 8.25 17.67 2.19
CA ALA A 775 7.21 16.65 2.29
C ALA A 775 7.43 15.75 3.51
N SER A 776 6.36 15.30 4.10
CA SER A 776 6.39 14.35 5.20
C SER A 776 5.10 13.53 5.30
N ASP A 777 5.12 12.46 6.09
CA ASP A 777 3.94 11.64 6.37
C ASP A 777 2.79 12.38 7.07
N ILE A 778 2.99 13.59 7.51
CA ILE A 778 2.00 14.40 8.23
C ILE A 778 1.69 15.73 7.55
N GLY A 779 2.13 15.90 6.29
CA GLY A 779 1.88 17.08 5.46
C GLY A 779 3.14 17.82 5.05
N VAL A 780 3.00 19.07 4.58
CA VAL A 780 4.06 19.86 3.97
C VAL A 780 4.47 21.05 4.86
N MET A 781 5.77 21.24 5.01
CA MET A 781 6.35 22.30 5.81
C MET A 781 7.30 23.18 4.99
N ILE A 782 7.47 24.44 5.39
CA ILE A 782 8.34 25.41 4.72
C ILE A 782 9.27 26.11 5.72
N SER A 783 10.51 26.32 5.32
CA SER A 783 11.48 27.18 6.00
C SER A 783 11.98 28.28 5.06
N ALA A 784 11.92 29.54 5.52
CA ALA A 784 12.47 30.71 4.82
C ALA A 784 13.80 31.21 5.45
N ASP A 785 14.34 30.47 6.39
CA ASP A 785 15.55 30.84 7.14
C ASP A 785 16.58 29.70 7.20
N ASN A 786 16.60 28.90 6.12
CA ASN A 786 17.51 27.77 5.94
C ASN A 786 17.45 26.77 7.09
N GLY A 787 16.23 26.33 7.41
CA GLY A 787 15.95 25.27 8.37
C GLY A 787 16.04 25.67 9.86
N VAL A 788 16.25 26.95 10.16
CA VAL A 788 16.25 27.42 11.56
C VAL A 788 14.85 27.32 12.17
N SER A 789 13.83 27.66 11.38
CA SER A 789 12.43 27.46 11.76
C SER A 789 11.58 26.99 10.60
N TRP A 790 10.61 26.12 10.93
CA TRP A 790 9.68 25.55 9.99
C TRP A 790 8.23 25.91 10.33
N LYS A 791 7.39 26.04 9.31
CA LYS A 791 5.97 26.36 9.40
C LYS A 791 5.20 25.41 8.50
N ARG A 792 3.91 25.20 8.74
CA ARG A 792 3.05 24.52 7.79
C ARG A 792 2.89 25.36 6.53
N LEU A 793 3.00 24.73 5.35
CA LEU A 793 2.79 25.41 4.09
C LEU A 793 1.31 25.40 3.72
N GLY A 794 0.66 26.58 3.83
CA GLY A 794 -0.74 26.73 3.46
C GLY A 794 -1.73 25.97 4.33
N SER A 795 -2.97 25.94 3.89
CA SER A 795 -4.10 25.26 4.54
C SER A 795 -4.78 24.29 3.56
N ASN A 796 -5.72 23.49 4.07
CA ASN A 796 -6.59 22.55 3.34
C ASN A 796 -5.93 21.25 2.84
N LEU A 797 -4.62 21.05 3.00
CA LEU A 797 -4.04 19.74 2.73
C LEU A 797 -4.52 18.75 3.80
N PRO A 798 -5.11 17.61 3.44
CA PRO A 798 -5.44 16.54 4.40
C PRO A 798 -4.18 16.00 5.08
N ASN A 799 -4.34 15.33 6.22
CA ASN A 799 -3.23 14.67 6.92
C ASN A 799 -2.87 13.33 6.25
N ALA A 800 -2.60 13.36 4.96
CA ALA A 800 -2.08 12.23 4.21
C ALA A 800 -0.54 12.30 4.15
N SER A 801 0.11 11.15 3.97
CA SER A 801 1.51 11.10 3.60
C SER A 801 1.71 11.83 2.27
N VAL A 802 2.70 12.71 2.20
CA VAL A 802 3.12 13.39 0.97
C VAL A 802 4.47 12.79 0.59
N ASN A 803 4.45 11.90 -0.38
CA ASN A 803 5.63 11.14 -0.76
C ASN A 803 6.59 11.93 -1.65
N ASP A 804 6.04 12.85 -2.47
CA ASP A 804 6.82 13.57 -3.47
C ASP A 804 6.32 15.00 -3.65
N LEU A 805 7.23 15.93 -3.95
CA LEU A 805 7.00 17.32 -4.28
C LEU A 805 7.72 17.71 -5.55
N GLN A 806 7.00 18.30 -6.49
CA GLN A 806 7.58 18.80 -7.74
C GLN A 806 7.30 20.30 -7.94
N LEU A 807 8.28 21.03 -8.44
CA LEU A 807 8.07 22.39 -8.89
C LEU A 807 7.55 22.39 -10.32
N SER A 808 6.42 23.09 -10.56
CA SER A 808 5.89 23.22 -11.92
C SER A 808 6.96 23.72 -12.92
N PRO A 809 6.85 23.36 -14.23
CA PRO A 809 7.82 23.75 -15.24
C PRO A 809 8.12 25.25 -15.31
N ASP A 810 7.11 26.09 -15.04
CA ASP A 810 7.25 27.55 -15.02
C ASP A 810 7.56 28.13 -13.62
N GLY A 811 7.67 27.28 -12.61
CA GLY A 811 7.93 27.66 -11.23
C GLY A 811 6.75 28.32 -10.52
N SER A 812 5.53 28.28 -11.07
CA SER A 812 4.38 29.00 -10.53
C SER A 812 3.66 28.31 -9.38
N TYR A 813 3.80 26.99 -9.25
CA TYR A 813 3.19 26.21 -8.19
C TYR A 813 4.07 25.01 -7.77
N ILE A 814 3.78 24.47 -6.59
CA ILE A 814 4.33 23.21 -6.10
C ILE A 814 3.22 22.17 -6.23
N LEU A 815 3.54 21.03 -6.86
CA LEU A 815 2.72 19.82 -6.92
C LEU A 815 3.09 18.90 -5.76
N ALA A 816 2.10 18.33 -5.09
CA ALA A 816 2.28 17.33 -4.04
C ALA A 816 1.57 16.04 -4.42
N ALA A 817 2.30 14.94 -4.43
CA ALA A 817 1.78 13.58 -4.58
C ALA A 817 1.49 13.00 -3.21
N THR A 818 0.21 12.68 -2.94
CA THR A 818 -0.20 12.14 -1.65
C THR A 818 -0.54 10.66 -1.76
N HIS A 819 -0.15 9.89 -0.75
CA HIS A 819 -0.54 8.49 -0.66
C HIS A 819 -1.92 8.38 0.01
N GLY A 820 -2.97 8.29 -0.82
CA GLY A 820 -4.35 8.12 -0.38
C GLY A 820 -5.27 9.33 -0.54
N ARG A 821 -4.78 10.51 -0.98
CA ARG A 821 -5.61 11.71 -1.17
C ARG A 821 -5.33 12.44 -2.49
N GLY A 822 -4.76 11.75 -3.49
CA GLY A 822 -4.56 12.28 -4.82
C GLY A 822 -3.50 13.37 -4.94
N LEU A 823 -3.60 14.21 -5.96
CA LEU A 823 -2.66 15.28 -6.27
C LEU A 823 -3.18 16.66 -5.81
N TRP A 824 -2.27 17.44 -5.25
CA TRP A 824 -2.56 18.78 -4.74
C TRP A 824 -1.55 19.81 -5.25
N THR A 825 -1.99 21.06 -5.43
CA THR A 825 -1.09 22.16 -5.80
C THR A 825 -1.27 23.34 -4.88
N ILE A 826 -0.18 24.10 -4.68
CA ILE A 826 -0.19 25.40 -4.04
C ILE A 826 0.67 26.38 -4.86
N PRO A 827 0.28 27.65 -5.05
CA PRO A 827 1.17 28.62 -5.65
C PRO A 827 2.50 28.73 -4.92
N THR A 828 3.60 28.89 -5.64
CA THR A 828 4.93 29.03 -5.04
C THR A 828 4.99 30.20 -4.05
N PRO A 829 5.53 29.99 -2.85
CA PRO A 829 5.59 31.01 -1.78
C PRO A 829 6.67 32.06 -2.02
#